data_f0de3f98be6ec8c6fe7bda9b644935cd
#
_entry.id   f0de3f98be6ec8c6fe7bda9b644935cd
#
_cell.length_a   1.000
_cell.length_b   1.000
_cell.length_c   1.000
_cell.angle_alpha   90.00
_cell.angle_beta   90.00
_cell.angle_gamma   90.00
#
_symmetry.space_group_name_H-M   'P 1'
#
loop_
_entity.id
_entity.type
_entity.pdbx_description
1 polymer ?
#
loop_
_entity_poly.entity_id
_entity_poly.type
_entity_poly.pdbx_seq_one_letter_code
_entity_poly.pdbx_strand_id
1 'polypeptide(L)'
;MTKTVGLRVYIPGRSRSRLADANVHFGTVPLHIRDPERQWPPDLNGEVPTPLAIGGKVEGAPIELDPLPPAAQSRMMWTVGQFAGFLAKGAWRSITRRKSSEEEKAVLLRELFERLSGMWIKLGQLLSLRTDILSVEMCRELSKLQFEVKGFPNEVSRRVLEEELGKPIASVFAYFEEHPFAAASVAQVHRATLLRNNRAVVVKIMRPDVAQSFERDLRLLHRIVVFSRVFGIWKRLRLTEAARELREVLTEETNYEREAVNLRRMRKSLRKHGIYVPRVISGLSSKRVLVIEEVPGVLMSHYIRARREDPSATHAWEINNGIDVKSLARDLAISVLRQILEDNQFHGDLHPGNLIMLADNGLALIDFGSVGRLDRRLWMLYRDSLAAIAMQDYERAADIMLMMSPMPSLANTTALRRDMTFAMRQWEMNGQFSGATYADRSIAAMSERIAKVMANHNVPLAWGIMRVGRTLSTLDASLQTLWPKADFLKLCQAYFRDRARRNATPRGRMEQLRMFMMEASSVAGDARLLVGSGLREQALRLHGVMDRVTHIRVVIASWAIRGGWIMLIALAFSAYIDEGRDRIEVGEPWPLAKFLHIEELAGAVPDLHPGQWAALLILAIFLIRFFRATRRSIAGND
;
A
#
# COMPACT_ATOMS: atom_id res chain seq x y z
N MET A 1 0.16 -40.00 39.79
CA MET A 1 -0.72 -40.34 38.66
C MET A 1 -0.71 -39.16 37.70
N THR A 2 0.23 -39.20 36.77
CA THR A 2 0.45 -38.15 35.76
C THR A 2 -0.52 -38.42 34.61
N LYS A 3 -1.60 -37.65 34.52
CA LYS A 3 -2.46 -37.64 33.32
C LYS A 3 -1.67 -36.99 32.20
N THR A 4 -1.11 -37.78 31.32
CA THR A 4 -0.60 -37.34 30.04
C THR A 4 -1.82 -36.91 29.19
N VAL A 5 -2.06 -35.64 29.12
CA VAL A 5 -3.07 -35.07 28.19
C VAL A 5 -2.52 -35.24 26.78
N GLY A 6 -3.01 -36.22 26.09
CA GLY A 6 -2.60 -36.49 24.71
C GLY A 6 -3.17 -35.48 23.75
N LEU A 7 -2.39 -34.50 23.40
CA LEU A 7 -2.68 -33.61 22.26
C LEU A 7 -2.76 -34.42 20.97
N ARG A 8 -3.98 -34.64 20.45
CA ARG A 8 -4.20 -35.30 19.17
C ARG A 8 -3.97 -34.32 18.03
N VAL A 9 -2.78 -34.32 17.47
CA VAL A 9 -2.60 -33.74 16.14
C VAL A 9 -3.35 -34.67 15.17
N TYR A 10 -4.55 -34.30 14.78
CA TYR A 10 -5.34 -35.10 13.85
C TYR A 10 -4.85 -34.83 12.42
N ILE A 11 -4.00 -35.72 11.92
CA ILE A 11 -3.75 -35.88 10.49
C ILE A 11 -4.48 -37.14 10.11
N PRO A 12 -5.53 -37.09 9.26
CA PRO A 12 -6.26 -38.28 8.88
C PRO A 12 -5.29 -39.35 8.32
N GLY A 13 -5.25 -40.54 8.94
CA GLY A 13 -4.50 -41.69 8.46
C GLY A 13 -3.04 -41.82 8.92
N ARG A 14 -2.54 -41.05 9.90
CA ARG A 14 -1.17 -41.21 10.43
C ARG A 14 -1.11 -41.33 11.95
N SER A 15 -0.42 -42.38 12.45
CA SER A 15 -0.09 -42.51 13.86
C SER A 15 1.05 -41.58 14.27
N ARG A 16 1.08 -41.16 15.54
CA ARG A 16 2.09 -40.27 16.14
C ARG A 16 3.57 -40.67 15.92
N SER A 17 3.84 -41.97 15.83
CA SER A 17 5.19 -42.50 15.69
C SER A 17 5.88 -42.18 14.36
N ARG A 18 5.12 -41.78 13.32
CA ARG A 18 5.69 -41.46 11.99
C ARG A 18 6.07 -39.99 11.80
N LEU A 19 5.75 -39.10 12.73
CA LEU A 19 6.10 -37.68 12.63
C LEU A 19 7.54 -37.40 13.10
N ALA A 20 8.08 -38.20 14.00
CA ALA A 20 9.43 -38.02 14.53
C ALA A 20 10.53 -38.42 13.51
N ASP A 21 10.24 -39.37 12.60
CA ASP A 21 11.25 -39.90 11.66
C ASP A 21 11.11 -39.31 10.24
N ALA A 22 10.19 -38.38 10.03
CA ALA A 22 9.98 -37.80 8.72
C ALA A 22 11.03 -36.71 8.40
N ASN A 23 12.20 -37.13 7.97
CA ASN A 23 13.00 -36.38 7.01
C ASN A 23 12.19 -36.27 5.71
N VAL A 24 11.20 -35.37 5.71
CA VAL A 24 10.26 -35.24 4.61
C VAL A 24 10.97 -34.57 3.45
N HIS A 25 11.49 -35.38 2.53
CA HIS A 25 11.85 -34.89 1.21
C HIS A 25 10.60 -34.29 0.57
N PHE A 26 10.65 -33.01 0.18
CA PHE A 26 9.56 -32.25 -0.45
C PHE A 26 8.93 -32.97 -1.65
N GLY A 27 9.61 -33.96 -2.24
CA GLY A 27 9.16 -34.71 -3.40
C GLY A 27 8.11 -35.79 -3.13
N THR A 28 7.92 -36.22 -1.87
CA THR A 28 7.15 -37.44 -1.58
C THR A 28 5.93 -37.23 -0.68
N VAL A 29 5.75 -36.05 -0.09
CA VAL A 29 4.58 -35.77 0.75
C VAL A 29 3.53 -35.05 -0.07
N PRO A 30 2.32 -35.61 -0.21
CA PRO A 30 1.20 -34.86 -0.73
C PRO A 30 1.01 -33.61 0.12
N LEU A 31 0.84 -32.46 -0.52
CA LEU A 31 0.35 -31.26 0.15
C LEU A 31 -1.10 -31.56 0.60
N HIS A 32 -1.27 -32.31 1.69
CA HIS A 32 -2.56 -32.43 2.32
C HIS A 32 -2.88 -31.06 2.91
N ILE A 33 -3.55 -30.27 2.12
CA ILE A 33 -4.29 -29.13 2.62
C ILE A 33 -5.25 -29.73 3.65
N ARG A 34 -5.24 -29.13 4.85
CA ARG A 34 -6.09 -29.55 5.95
C ARG A 34 -7.49 -29.85 5.47
N ASP A 35 -8.01 -30.98 5.94
CA ASP A 35 -9.32 -31.50 5.60
C ASP A 35 -10.38 -30.38 5.63
N PRO A 36 -11.06 -30.08 4.53
CA PRO A 36 -12.15 -29.11 4.53
C PRO A 36 -13.34 -29.53 5.42
N GLU A 37 -13.40 -30.81 5.85
CA GLU A 37 -14.40 -31.35 6.77
C GLU A 37 -14.05 -31.14 8.26
N ARG A 38 -12.85 -30.65 8.55
CA ARG A 38 -12.49 -30.26 9.93
C ARG A 38 -13.57 -29.34 10.48
N GLN A 39 -14.04 -29.59 11.72
CA GLN A 39 -14.99 -28.72 12.42
C GLN A 39 -14.58 -27.25 12.29
N TRP A 40 -15.36 -26.49 11.57
CA TRP A 40 -15.09 -25.11 11.30
C TRP A 40 -16.28 -24.25 11.78
N PRO A 41 -16.10 -23.28 12.66
CA PRO A 41 -14.83 -22.81 13.19
C PRO A 41 -14.11 -23.88 14.01
N PRO A 42 -12.76 -23.84 14.10
CA PRO A 42 -12.06 -24.64 15.09
C PRO A 42 -12.73 -24.34 16.44
N ASP A 43 -12.84 -25.33 17.29
CA ASP A 43 -13.43 -25.11 18.61
C ASP A 43 -12.59 -24.07 19.35
N LEU A 44 -13.04 -22.80 19.30
CA LEU A 44 -12.36 -21.69 19.99
C LEU A 44 -12.58 -21.75 21.50
N ASN A 45 -13.45 -22.67 21.98
CA ASN A 45 -13.57 -23.03 23.38
C ASN A 45 -12.60 -24.16 23.76
N GLY A 46 -11.84 -24.70 22.78
CA GLY A 46 -10.72 -25.61 23.03
C GLY A 46 -9.56 -24.94 23.76
N GLU A 47 -8.56 -25.73 24.13
CA GLU A 47 -7.39 -25.23 24.86
C GLU A 47 -6.74 -24.05 24.11
N VAL A 48 -6.84 -22.86 24.70
CA VAL A 48 -6.12 -21.67 24.25
C VAL A 48 -4.62 -21.95 24.44
N PRO A 49 -3.75 -21.65 23.45
CA PRO A 49 -2.32 -21.75 23.66
C PRO A 49 -1.90 -20.99 24.90
N THR A 50 -1.12 -21.61 25.77
CA THR A 50 -0.59 -20.93 26.95
C THR A 50 0.11 -19.64 26.53
N PRO A 51 -0.08 -18.52 27.24
CA PRO A 51 0.60 -17.28 26.93
C PRO A 51 2.11 -17.49 26.86
N LEU A 52 2.73 -16.98 25.82
CA LEU A 52 4.19 -17.03 25.66
C LEU A 52 4.79 -15.81 26.34
N ALA A 53 5.48 -16.00 27.46
CA ALA A 53 6.17 -14.92 28.16
C ALA A 53 7.48 -14.53 27.47
N ILE A 54 7.75 -13.23 27.36
CA ILE A 54 9.01 -12.67 26.85
C ILE A 54 9.66 -11.87 27.97
N GLY A 55 10.84 -12.24 28.40
CA GLY A 55 11.55 -11.53 29.46
C GLY A 55 10.73 -11.30 30.74
N GLY A 56 9.85 -12.24 31.10
CA GLY A 56 8.92 -12.13 32.23
C GLY A 56 7.71 -11.22 32.02
N LYS A 57 7.56 -10.62 30.84
CA LYS A 57 6.40 -9.80 30.51
C LYS A 57 5.43 -10.56 29.60
N VAL A 58 4.17 -10.63 30.03
CA VAL A 58 3.08 -11.15 29.21
C VAL A 58 2.65 -10.09 28.19
N GLU A 59 2.23 -10.53 27.01
CA GLU A 59 1.66 -9.68 25.97
C GLU A 59 0.47 -8.87 26.53
N GLY A 60 0.51 -7.53 26.38
CA GLY A 60 -0.59 -6.66 26.83
C GLY A 60 -0.19 -5.55 27.81
N ALA A 61 1.09 -5.15 27.85
CA ALA A 61 1.47 -3.95 28.59
C ALA A 61 0.64 -2.73 28.10
N PRO A 62 0.19 -1.84 29.02
CA PRO A 62 -0.56 -0.66 28.63
C PRO A 62 0.20 0.19 27.60
N ILE A 63 -0.49 0.59 26.55
CA ILE A 63 0.08 1.45 25.50
C ILE A 63 0.12 2.88 26.01
N GLU A 64 1.22 3.58 25.78
CA GLU A 64 1.31 5.01 26.07
C GLU A 64 0.28 5.77 25.22
N LEU A 65 -0.42 6.71 25.85
CA LEU A 65 -1.42 7.56 25.22
C LEU A 65 -0.82 8.95 24.97
N ASP A 66 -0.97 9.45 23.74
CA ASP A 66 -0.59 10.80 23.39
C ASP A 66 -1.84 11.70 23.26
N PRO A 67 -1.74 12.98 23.61
CA PRO A 67 -2.78 13.93 23.30
C PRO A 67 -3.00 14.03 21.79
N LEU A 68 -4.23 14.33 21.38
CA LEU A 68 -4.51 14.55 19.95
C LEU A 68 -3.66 15.69 19.41
N PRO A 69 -3.14 15.59 18.16
CA PRO A 69 -2.33 16.64 17.56
C PRO A 69 -3.13 17.94 17.43
N PRO A 70 -2.47 19.11 17.55
CA PRO A 70 -3.14 20.42 17.48
C PRO A 70 -3.80 20.67 16.11
N ALA A 71 -4.76 21.59 16.11
CA ALA A 71 -5.65 21.87 14.98
C ALA A 71 -4.91 22.24 13.66
N ALA A 72 -5.56 21.99 12.60
CA ALA A 72 -5.15 21.79 11.21
C ALA A 72 -4.40 22.92 10.48
N GLN A 73 -4.52 24.18 10.85
CA GLN A 73 -3.95 25.28 10.07
C GLN A 73 -2.42 25.41 10.24
N SER A 74 -1.89 25.14 11.42
CA SER A 74 -0.45 25.15 11.69
C SER A 74 0.30 24.02 10.97
N ARG A 75 -0.35 22.88 10.74
CA ARG A 75 0.28 21.69 10.13
C ARG A 75 0.64 21.88 8.66
N MET A 76 -0.18 22.59 7.87
CA MET A 76 0.12 22.82 6.44
C MET A 76 1.36 23.69 6.26
N MET A 77 1.45 24.80 7.00
CA MET A 77 2.62 25.68 6.96
C MET A 77 3.88 24.96 7.44
N TRP A 78 3.76 24.18 8.50
CA TRP A 78 4.84 23.35 9.01
C TRP A 78 5.31 22.32 7.98
N THR A 79 4.40 21.61 7.32
CA THR A 79 4.72 20.62 6.25
C THR A 79 5.45 21.29 5.09
N VAL A 80 4.96 22.44 4.62
CA VAL A 80 5.62 23.21 3.56
C VAL A 80 7.01 23.65 4.00
N GLY A 81 7.17 24.10 5.25
CA GLY A 81 8.47 24.47 5.83
C GLY A 81 9.46 23.29 5.87
N GLN A 82 9.02 22.08 6.21
CA GLN A 82 9.87 20.88 6.18
C GLN A 82 10.35 20.54 4.75
N PHE A 83 9.46 20.62 3.76
CA PHE A 83 9.84 20.43 2.35
C PHE A 83 10.80 21.53 1.86
N ALA A 84 10.54 22.77 2.19
CA ALA A 84 11.43 23.88 1.84
C ALA A 84 12.82 23.70 2.46
N GLY A 85 12.88 23.31 3.74
CA GLY A 85 14.14 23.00 4.43
C GLY A 85 14.88 21.81 3.79
N PHE A 86 14.18 20.76 3.38
CA PHE A 86 14.76 19.63 2.69
C PHE A 86 15.36 20.04 1.32
N LEU A 87 14.62 20.81 0.53
CA LEU A 87 15.08 21.32 -0.76
C LEU A 87 16.27 22.29 -0.60
N ALA A 88 16.22 23.18 0.41
CA ALA A 88 17.31 24.09 0.70
C ALA A 88 18.60 23.34 1.10
N LYS A 89 18.50 22.30 1.93
CA LYS A 89 19.65 21.43 2.27
C LYS A 89 20.22 20.73 1.02
N GLY A 90 19.35 20.23 0.13
CA GLY A 90 19.77 19.64 -1.13
C GLY A 90 20.48 20.63 -2.05
N ALA A 91 19.92 21.83 -2.22
CA ALA A 91 20.50 22.91 -3.01
C ALA A 91 21.85 23.37 -2.44
N TRP A 92 21.94 23.58 -1.12
CA TRP A 92 23.17 23.96 -0.43
C TRP A 92 24.29 22.95 -0.64
N ARG A 93 24.00 21.64 -0.52
CA ARG A 93 24.97 20.58 -0.77
C ARG A 93 25.43 20.54 -2.24
N SER A 94 24.51 20.81 -3.17
CA SER A 94 24.84 20.92 -4.60
C SER A 94 25.78 22.10 -4.88
N ILE A 95 25.54 23.26 -4.27
CA ILE A 95 26.36 24.48 -4.41
C ILE A 95 27.77 24.26 -3.81
N THR A 96 27.83 23.59 -2.66
CA THR A 96 29.11 23.33 -1.97
C THR A 96 29.92 22.17 -2.61
N ARG A 97 29.47 21.66 -3.78
CA ARG A 97 30.08 20.51 -4.51
C ARG A 97 30.33 19.27 -3.65
N ARG A 98 29.66 19.14 -2.50
CA ARG A 98 29.73 17.94 -1.67
C ARG A 98 28.89 16.85 -2.33
N LYS A 99 29.53 15.86 -2.95
CA LYS A 99 28.85 14.69 -3.52
C LYS A 99 28.18 13.93 -2.38
N SER A 100 26.87 14.05 -2.24
CA SER A 100 26.09 13.20 -1.34
C SER A 100 26.01 11.80 -1.95
N SER A 101 26.28 10.77 -1.15
CA SER A 101 26.02 9.39 -1.57
C SER A 101 24.51 9.14 -1.75
N GLU A 102 24.13 8.12 -2.53
CA GLU A 102 22.72 7.74 -2.66
C GLU A 102 22.13 7.32 -1.30
N GLU A 103 22.94 6.72 -0.42
CA GLU A 103 22.56 6.37 0.94
C GLU A 103 22.24 7.61 1.78
N GLU A 104 23.08 8.65 1.74
CA GLU A 104 22.80 9.91 2.47
C GLU A 104 21.49 10.56 2.01
N LYS A 105 21.21 10.56 0.71
CA LYS A 105 19.95 11.06 0.16
C LYS A 105 18.76 10.25 0.64
N ALA A 106 18.91 8.92 0.68
CA ALA A 106 17.90 8.00 1.15
C ALA A 106 17.55 8.20 2.63
N VAL A 107 18.57 8.36 3.48
CA VAL A 107 18.40 8.66 4.91
C VAL A 107 17.66 9.98 5.11
N LEU A 108 18.05 11.04 4.39
CA LEU A 108 17.40 12.35 4.49
C LEU A 108 15.93 12.30 4.08
N LEU A 109 15.60 11.51 3.04
CA LEU A 109 14.22 11.35 2.59
C LEU A 109 13.39 10.57 3.63
N ARG A 110 13.96 9.50 4.21
CA ARG A 110 13.33 8.74 5.30
C ARG A 110 13.05 9.65 6.50
N GLU A 111 14.06 10.42 6.98
CA GLU A 111 13.89 11.34 8.09
C GLU A 111 12.83 12.42 7.80
N LEU A 112 12.74 12.91 6.57
CA LEU A 112 11.68 13.85 6.19
C LEU A 112 10.30 13.20 6.37
N PHE A 113 10.10 11.99 5.88
CA PHE A 113 8.82 11.29 6.01
C PHE A 113 8.49 10.93 7.46
N GLU A 114 9.45 10.56 8.27
CA GLU A 114 9.29 10.34 9.72
C GLU A 114 8.82 11.63 10.42
N ARG A 115 9.46 12.76 10.15
CA ARG A 115 9.05 14.07 10.71
C ARG A 115 7.65 14.47 10.26
N LEU A 116 7.32 14.27 8.99
CA LEU A 116 6.00 14.57 8.45
C LEU A 116 4.92 13.67 9.02
N SER A 117 5.26 12.42 9.36
CA SER A 117 4.37 11.45 9.98
C SER A 117 3.08 11.14 9.18
N GLY A 118 2.19 10.33 9.70
CA GLY A 118 0.87 10.04 9.11
C GLY A 118 0.93 9.54 7.66
N MET A 119 0.23 10.24 6.75
CA MET A 119 0.17 9.89 5.33
C MET A 119 1.56 9.78 4.67
N TRP A 120 2.52 10.60 5.10
CA TRP A 120 3.85 10.65 4.48
C TRP A 120 4.67 9.39 4.76
N ILE A 121 4.50 8.76 5.92
CA ILE A 121 5.07 7.44 6.20
C ILE A 121 4.49 6.39 5.25
N LYS A 122 3.17 6.40 5.03
CA LYS A 122 2.51 5.51 4.08
C LYS A 122 2.98 5.74 2.64
N LEU A 123 3.18 7.01 2.25
CA LEU A 123 3.78 7.32 0.96
C LEU A 123 5.19 6.74 0.84
N GLY A 124 6.02 6.91 1.87
CA GLY A 124 7.37 6.33 1.90
C GLY A 124 7.37 4.81 1.81
N GLN A 125 6.46 4.15 2.54
CA GLN A 125 6.26 2.70 2.46
C GLN A 125 5.81 2.24 1.06
N LEU A 126 4.92 2.98 0.38
CA LEU A 126 4.56 2.71 -1.01
C LEU A 126 5.74 2.92 -1.97
N LEU A 127 6.49 4.00 -1.76
CA LEU A 127 7.66 4.30 -2.59
C LEU A 127 8.79 3.28 -2.38
N SER A 128 8.92 2.67 -1.20
CA SER A 128 9.92 1.62 -0.94
C SER A 128 9.76 0.38 -1.83
N LEU A 129 8.56 0.18 -2.38
CA LEU A 129 8.27 -0.92 -3.31
C LEU A 129 8.64 -0.58 -4.77
N ARG A 130 8.99 0.66 -5.05
CA ARG A 130 9.24 1.19 -6.41
C ARG A 130 10.70 1.07 -6.80
N THR A 131 11.25 -0.14 -6.76
CA THR A 131 12.61 -0.46 -7.22
C THR A 131 12.81 -0.21 -8.73
N ASP A 132 11.72 -0.02 -9.48
CA ASP A 132 11.71 0.37 -10.88
C ASP A 132 11.96 1.88 -11.09
N ILE A 133 11.84 2.69 -10.04
CA ILE A 133 11.96 4.16 -10.10
C ILE A 133 13.03 4.69 -9.15
N LEU A 134 13.11 4.12 -7.95
CA LEU A 134 14.04 4.50 -6.90
C LEU A 134 15.21 3.54 -6.85
N SER A 135 16.36 4.03 -6.39
CA SER A 135 17.51 3.17 -6.16
C SER A 135 17.23 2.15 -5.06
N VAL A 136 17.95 1.03 -5.08
CA VAL A 136 17.81 -0.04 -4.08
C VAL A 136 18.08 0.50 -2.67
N GLU A 137 19.04 1.43 -2.53
CA GLU A 137 19.39 2.09 -1.28
C GLU A 137 18.22 2.92 -0.77
N MET A 138 17.56 3.70 -1.63
CA MET A 138 16.36 4.46 -1.29
C MET A 138 15.21 3.54 -0.85
N CYS A 139 14.94 2.49 -1.61
CA CYS A 139 13.89 1.53 -1.26
C CYS A 139 14.17 0.86 0.09
N ARG A 140 15.43 0.47 0.35
CA ARG A 140 15.86 -0.12 1.62
C ARG A 140 15.69 0.84 2.80
N GLU A 141 16.10 2.11 2.66
CA GLU A 141 15.90 3.10 3.71
C GLU A 141 14.42 3.40 3.96
N LEU A 142 13.64 3.59 2.91
CA LEU A 142 12.20 3.83 3.04
C LEU A 142 11.44 2.62 3.61
N SER A 143 11.91 1.39 3.40
CA SER A 143 11.31 0.20 4.00
C SER A 143 11.48 0.13 5.54
N LYS A 144 12.41 0.91 6.11
CA LYS A 144 12.59 1.04 7.55
C LYS A 144 11.55 1.96 8.20
N LEU A 145 10.75 2.68 7.40
CA LEU A 145 9.69 3.54 7.92
C LEU A 145 8.68 2.69 8.69
N GLN A 146 8.79 2.75 10.00
CA GLN A 146 7.85 2.15 10.93
C GLN A 146 7.04 3.25 11.60
N PHE A 147 5.81 2.94 11.94
CA PHE A 147 4.96 3.85 12.65
C PHE A 147 4.72 3.27 14.05
N GLU A 148 5.59 3.61 14.99
CA GLU A 148 5.26 3.43 16.40
C GLU A 148 4.23 4.47 16.79
N VAL A 149 3.00 4.04 16.92
CA VAL A 149 1.89 4.92 17.28
C VAL A 149 1.53 4.67 18.72
N LYS A 150 1.60 5.72 19.52
CA LYS A 150 0.96 5.73 20.82
C LYS A 150 -0.56 5.79 20.65
N GLY A 151 -1.30 5.27 21.60
CA GLY A 151 -2.75 5.38 21.63
C GLY A 151 -3.20 6.84 21.73
N PHE A 152 -4.47 7.08 21.59
CA PHE A 152 -5.11 8.36 21.88
C PHE A 152 -5.96 8.27 23.16
N PRO A 153 -6.35 9.40 23.79
CA PRO A 153 -7.00 9.39 25.11
C PRO A 153 -8.26 8.51 25.15
N ASN A 154 -8.44 7.79 26.25
CA ASN A 154 -9.55 6.84 26.43
C ASN A 154 -10.94 7.50 26.33
N GLU A 155 -11.06 8.75 26.78
CA GLU A 155 -12.30 9.52 26.70
C GLU A 155 -12.71 9.78 25.25
N VAL A 156 -11.70 9.91 24.36
CA VAL A 156 -11.94 10.11 22.93
C VAL A 156 -12.40 8.81 22.29
N SER A 157 -11.78 7.66 22.60
CA SER A 157 -12.19 6.36 22.09
C SER A 157 -13.61 6.00 22.56
N ARG A 158 -13.90 6.26 23.83
CA ARG A 158 -15.24 6.06 24.40
C ARG A 158 -16.29 6.90 23.66
N ARG A 159 -16.03 8.17 23.45
CA ARG A 159 -16.92 9.08 22.70
C ARG A 159 -17.16 8.59 21.27
N VAL A 160 -16.11 8.26 20.52
CA VAL A 160 -16.24 7.74 19.15
C VAL A 160 -17.06 6.46 19.13
N LEU A 161 -16.84 5.56 20.08
CA LEU A 161 -17.57 4.30 20.17
C LEU A 161 -19.06 4.54 20.47
N GLU A 162 -19.41 5.40 21.44
CA GLU A 162 -20.80 5.71 21.79
C GLU A 162 -21.53 6.48 20.67
N GLU A 163 -20.84 7.40 19.98
CA GLU A 163 -21.37 8.09 18.80
C GLU A 163 -21.76 7.08 17.69
N GLU A 164 -20.87 6.12 17.38
CA GLU A 164 -21.10 5.13 16.32
C GLU A 164 -22.14 4.07 16.72
N LEU A 165 -22.21 3.71 17.99
CA LEU A 165 -23.22 2.78 18.51
C LEU A 165 -24.59 3.43 18.67
N GLY A 166 -24.68 4.76 18.83
CA GLY A 166 -25.88 5.50 19.16
C GLY A 166 -26.45 5.18 20.55
N LYS A 167 -25.65 4.62 21.45
CA LYS A 167 -26.04 4.18 22.78
C LYS A 167 -24.84 4.00 23.72
N PRO A 168 -25.03 4.02 25.04
CA PRO A 168 -23.95 3.84 26.02
C PRO A 168 -23.25 2.49 25.86
N ILE A 169 -21.93 2.46 26.08
CA ILE A 169 -21.07 1.26 25.99
C ILE A 169 -21.63 0.14 26.88
N ALA A 170 -22.02 0.45 28.12
CA ALA A 170 -22.55 -0.51 29.10
C ALA A 170 -23.85 -1.22 28.66
N SER A 171 -24.58 -0.67 27.67
CA SER A 171 -25.78 -1.31 27.10
C SER A 171 -25.46 -2.38 26.06
N VAL A 172 -24.21 -2.45 25.61
CA VAL A 172 -23.72 -3.35 24.52
C VAL A 172 -22.73 -4.36 25.06
N PHE A 173 -21.80 -3.90 25.91
CA PHE A 173 -20.71 -4.70 26.42
C PHE A 173 -20.86 -4.92 27.93
N ALA A 174 -20.75 -6.18 28.36
CA ALA A 174 -20.66 -6.53 29.78
C ALA A 174 -19.30 -6.10 30.37
N TYR A 175 -18.26 -6.10 29.55
CA TYR A 175 -16.93 -5.61 29.89
C TYR A 175 -16.35 -4.88 28.66
N PHE A 176 -15.69 -3.76 28.91
CA PHE A 176 -14.91 -3.02 27.91
C PHE A 176 -13.60 -2.57 28.54
N GLU A 177 -12.47 -3.02 27.97
CA GLU A 177 -11.14 -2.67 28.43
C GLU A 177 -10.85 -1.20 28.08
N GLU A 178 -10.71 -0.34 29.08
CA GLU A 178 -10.53 1.10 28.85
C GLU A 178 -9.19 1.43 28.17
N HIS A 179 -8.12 0.75 28.56
CA HIS A 179 -6.83 0.93 27.93
C HIS A 179 -6.70 0.06 26.68
N PRO A 180 -6.24 0.62 25.55
CA PRO A 180 -6.03 -0.18 24.35
C PRO A 180 -4.87 -1.15 24.57
N PHE A 181 -5.02 -2.39 24.12
CA PHE A 181 -3.92 -3.36 24.14
C PHE A 181 -3.06 -3.32 22.86
N ALA A 182 -3.56 -2.66 21.80
CA ALA A 182 -2.82 -2.40 20.57
C ALA A 182 -3.16 -1.03 19.98
N ALA A 183 -2.18 -0.39 19.36
CA ALA A 183 -2.36 0.84 18.60
C ALA A 183 -1.75 0.71 17.21
N ALA A 184 -2.43 1.28 16.21
CA ALA A 184 -2.02 1.31 14.83
C ALA A 184 -2.05 2.76 14.31
N SER A 185 -1.54 2.97 13.09
CA SER A 185 -1.46 4.30 12.48
C SER A 185 -2.78 5.07 12.47
N VAL A 186 -3.88 4.37 12.29
CA VAL A 186 -5.22 4.94 12.12
C VAL A 186 -6.19 4.56 13.24
N ALA A 187 -5.79 3.70 14.19
CA ALA A 187 -6.69 3.09 15.16
C ALA A 187 -6.04 2.74 16.47
N GLN A 188 -6.88 2.47 17.46
CA GLN A 188 -6.51 1.67 18.63
C GLN A 188 -7.50 0.53 18.84
N VAL A 189 -7.08 -0.48 19.57
CA VAL A 189 -7.75 -1.77 19.68
C VAL A 189 -7.96 -2.10 21.15
N HIS A 190 -9.23 -2.39 21.50
CA HIS A 190 -9.66 -2.73 22.86
C HIS A 190 -10.26 -4.13 22.90
N ARG A 191 -10.08 -4.83 24.01
CA ARG A 191 -10.84 -6.04 24.29
C ARG A 191 -12.21 -5.68 24.89
N ALA A 192 -13.21 -6.49 24.58
CA ALA A 192 -14.53 -6.34 25.17
C ALA A 192 -15.27 -7.67 25.20
N THR A 193 -16.32 -7.73 26.05
CA THR A 193 -17.22 -8.89 26.13
C THR A 193 -18.64 -8.42 25.84
N LEU A 194 -19.32 -9.06 24.89
CA LEU A 194 -20.69 -8.70 24.53
C LEU A 194 -21.68 -9.05 25.66
N LEU A 195 -22.54 -8.10 26.01
CA LEU A 195 -23.58 -8.29 27.05
C LEU A 195 -24.56 -9.42 26.71
N ARG A 196 -24.94 -9.56 25.43
CA ARG A 196 -26.01 -10.48 25.00
C ARG A 196 -25.63 -11.96 25.16
N ASN A 197 -24.41 -12.34 24.92
CA ASN A 197 -23.99 -13.76 24.80
C ASN A 197 -22.61 -14.05 25.39
N ASN A 198 -22.09 -13.14 26.17
CA ASN A 198 -20.79 -13.22 26.86
C ASN A 198 -19.59 -13.57 25.91
N ARG A 199 -19.70 -13.23 24.62
CA ARG A 199 -18.64 -13.50 23.64
C ARG A 199 -17.54 -12.46 23.76
N ALA A 200 -16.30 -12.94 23.81
CA ALA A 200 -15.12 -12.11 23.71
C ALA A 200 -14.98 -11.52 22.30
N VAL A 201 -14.74 -10.22 22.21
CA VAL A 201 -14.60 -9.47 20.96
C VAL A 201 -13.48 -8.47 21.07
N VAL A 202 -12.98 -8.07 19.90
CA VAL A 202 -12.00 -7.00 19.74
C VAL A 202 -12.70 -5.83 19.05
N VAL A 203 -12.53 -4.63 19.61
CA VAL A 203 -13.10 -3.38 19.10
C VAL A 203 -11.97 -2.50 18.58
N LYS A 204 -11.89 -2.36 17.24
CA LYS A 204 -11.00 -1.40 16.58
C LYS A 204 -11.73 -0.07 16.50
N ILE A 205 -11.15 0.99 17.04
CA ILE A 205 -11.70 2.36 17.05
C ILE A 205 -10.79 3.25 16.25
N MET A 206 -11.32 3.90 15.22
CA MET A 206 -10.56 4.79 14.37
C MET A 206 -10.19 6.06 15.12
N ARG A 207 -8.95 6.50 14.95
CA ARG A 207 -8.47 7.77 15.45
C ARG A 207 -9.31 8.91 14.85
N PRO A 208 -9.87 9.82 15.63
CA PRO A 208 -10.59 10.97 15.10
C PRO A 208 -9.67 11.80 14.21
N ASP A 209 -10.23 12.53 13.25
CA ASP A 209 -9.54 13.43 12.33
C ASP A 209 -8.56 12.79 11.32
N VAL A 210 -8.29 11.47 11.39
CA VAL A 210 -7.38 10.80 10.45
C VAL A 210 -7.84 10.99 9.00
N ALA A 211 -9.11 10.76 8.70
CA ALA A 211 -9.64 10.91 7.35
C ALA A 211 -9.48 12.35 6.83
N GLN A 212 -9.79 13.35 7.66
CA GLN A 212 -9.64 14.77 7.32
C GLN A 212 -8.18 15.17 7.16
N SER A 213 -7.30 14.64 8.02
CA SER A 213 -5.85 14.87 7.94
C SER A 213 -5.30 14.31 6.63
N PHE A 214 -5.67 13.08 6.27
CA PHE A 214 -5.25 12.45 5.02
C PHE A 214 -5.74 13.19 3.78
N GLU A 215 -6.99 13.65 3.77
CA GLU A 215 -7.49 14.44 2.65
C GLU A 215 -6.75 15.76 2.48
N ARG A 216 -6.38 16.43 3.57
CA ARG A 216 -5.58 17.68 3.51
C ARG A 216 -4.19 17.43 2.95
N ASP A 217 -3.52 16.40 3.46
CA ASP A 217 -2.18 16.03 3.02
C ASP A 217 -2.18 15.53 1.57
N LEU A 218 -3.22 14.81 1.13
CA LEU A 218 -3.40 14.42 -0.28
C LEU A 218 -3.60 15.63 -1.21
N ARG A 219 -4.33 16.65 -0.77
CA ARG A 219 -4.46 17.91 -1.54
C ARG A 219 -3.11 18.62 -1.67
N LEU A 220 -2.31 18.62 -0.60
CA LEU A 220 -0.96 19.16 -0.64
C LEU A 220 -0.06 18.36 -1.58
N LEU A 221 -0.05 17.04 -1.46
CA LEU A 221 0.69 16.15 -2.37
C LEU A 221 0.29 16.38 -3.83
N HIS A 222 -1.01 16.49 -4.11
CA HIS A 222 -1.50 16.79 -5.46
C HIS A 222 -0.93 18.12 -5.98
N ARG A 223 -0.91 19.17 -5.16
CA ARG A 223 -0.30 20.47 -5.54
C ARG A 223 1.20 20.33 -5.82
N ILE A 224 1.93 19.59 -4.99
CA ILE A 224 3.35 19.29 -5.20
C ILE A 224 3.56 18.55 -6.52
N VAL A 225 2.74 17.53 -6.81
CA VAL A 225 2.81 16.76 -8.07
C VAL A 225 2.52 17.66 -9.28
N VAL A 226 1.49 18.50 -9.22
CA VAL A 226 1.16 19.44 -10.31
C VAL A 226 2.30 20.44 -10.53
N PHE A 227 2.83 21.01 -9.45
CA PHE A 227 3.96 21.94 -9.50
C PHE A 227 5.21 21.28 -10.10
N SER A 228 5.54 20.08 -9.65
CA SER A 228 6.70 19.32 -10.16
C SER A 228 6.61 19.00 -11.66
N ARG A 229 5.38 18.83 -12.18
CA ARG A 229 5.14 18.61 -13.62
C ARG A 229 5.44 19.86 -14.45
N VAL A 230 5.09 21.05 -13.94
CA VAL A 230 5.35 22.33 -14.63
C VAL A 230 6.85 22.58 -14.77
N PHE A 231 7.64 22.23 -13.76
CA PHE A 231 9.09 22.44 -13.75
C PHE A 231 9.90 21.27 -14.30
N GLY A 232 9.25 20.19 -14.73
CA GLY A 232 9.90 19.01 -15.31
C GLY A 232 10.80 18.22 -14.34
N ILE A 233 10.75 18.56 -13.04
CA ILE A 233 11.69 18.11 -12.03
C ILE A 233 11.62 16.59 -11.81
N TRP A 234 10.49 15.95 -12.10
CA TRP A 234 10.26 14.56 -11.67
C TRP A 234 9.49 13.72 -12.71
N LYS A 235 9.78 13.93 -13.99
CA LYS A 235 9.12 13.20 -15.10
C LYS A 235 9.25 11.67 -14.97
N ARG A 236 10.33 11.18 -14.37
CA ARG A 236 10.60 9.74 -14.21
C ARG A 236 9.80 9.09 -13.08
N LEU A 237 9.40 9.83 -12.03
CA LEU A 237 8.85 9.25 -10.79
C LEU A 237 7.36 8.89 -10.83
N ARG A 238 6.65 9.09 -11.97
CA ARG A 238 5.23 8.73 -12.10
C ARG A 238 4.39 9.08 -10.86
N LEU A 239 4.69 10.22 -10.22
CA LEU A 239 4.11 10.65 -8.94
C LEU A 239 2.57 10.72 -8.95
N THR A 240 1.97 10.94 -10.13
CA THR A 240 0.51 10.96 -10.27
C THR A 240 -0.10 9.58 -9.98
N GLU A 241 0.57 8.52 -10.43
CA GLU A 241 0.12 7.14 -10.17
C GLU A 241 0.35 6.78 -8.70
N ALA A 242 1.51 7.15 -8.14
CA ALA A 242 1.79 6.95 -6.72
C ALA A 242 0.78 7.69 -5.83
N ALA A 243 0.40 8.92 -6.16
CA ALA A 243 -0.61 9.68 -5.43
C ALA A 243 -2.01 9.07 -5.53
N ARG A 244 -2.36 8.48 -6.69
CA ARG A 244 -3.62 7.75 -6.86
C ARG A 244 -3.64 6.48 -6.00
N GLU A 245 -2.59 5.69 -6.06
CA GLU A 245 -2.47 4.46 -5.26
C GLU A 245 -2.48 4.76 -3.76
N LEU A 246 -1.75 5.81 -3.35
CA LEU A 246 -1.79 6.28 -1.97
C LEU A 246 -3.21 6.65 -1.53
N ARG A 247 -3.96 7.35 -2.38
CA ARG A 247 -5.37 7.69 -2.09
C ARG A 247 -6.21 6.42 -1.91
N GLU A 248 -6.03 5.40 -2.75
CA GLU A 248 -6.75 4.13 -2.61
C GLU A 248 -6.40 3.44 -1.29
N VAL A 249 -5.12 3.31 -0.95
CA VAL A 249 -4.65 2.72 0.31
C VAL A 249 -5.21 3.47 1.52
N LEU A 250 -5.14 4.80 1.53
CA LEU A 250 -5.66 5.60 2.64
C LEU A 250 -7.19 5.50 2.77
N THR A 251 -7.89 5.39 1.63
CA THR A 251 -9.35 5.18 1.63
C THR A 251 -9.72 3.78 2.16
N GLU A 252 -8.90 2.78 1.88
CA GLU A 252 -9.05 1.43 2.43
C GLU A 252 -8.84 1.44 3.95
N GLU A 253 -7.79 2.09 4.45
CA GLU A 253 -7.45 2.16 5.87
C GLU A 253 -8.43 3.02 6.71
N THR A 254 -9.10 3.99 6.11
CA THR A 254 -10.04 4.89 6.81
C THR A 254 -11.51 4.51 6.68
N ASN A 255 -11.79 3.26 6.32
CA ASN A 255 -13.17 2.78 6.19
C ASN A 255 -13.32 1.33 6.64
N TYR A 256 -13.75 1.14 7.89
CA TYR A 256 -13.95 -0.20 8.45
C TYR A 256 -15.13 -0.97 7.88
N GLU A 257 -16.10 -0.33 7.20
CA GLU A 257 -17.12 -1.06 6.45
C GLU A 257 -16.48 -1.88 5.31
N ARG A 258 -15.44 -1.32 4.65
CA ARG A 258 -14.67 -2.06 3.62
C ARG A 258 -13.89 -3.21 4.25
N GLU A 259 -13.22 -3.00 5.38
CA GLU A 259 -12.52 -4.07 6.10
C GLU A 259 -13.51 -5.17 6.52
N ALA A 260 -14.69 -4.82 7.02
CA ALA A 260 -15.75 -5.78 7.36
C ALA A 260 -16.23 -6.59 6.14
N VAL A 261 -16.34 -5.98 4.97
CA VAL A 261 -16.67 -6.69 3.72
C VAL A 261 -15.55 -7.63 3.31
N ASN A 262 -14.29 -7.17 3.39
CA ASN A 262 -13.10 -7.98 3.09
C ASN A 262 -13.00 -9.18 4.03
N LEU A 263 -13.17 -8.97 5.35
CA LEU A 263 -13.21 -10.04 6.37
C LEU A 263 -14.20 -11.13 5.99
N ARG A 264 -15.44 -10.76 5.64
CA ARG A 264 -16.48 -11.73 5.25
C ARG A 264 -16.13 -12.50 3.99
N ARG A 265 -15.56 -11.84 2.98
CA ARG A 265 -15.14 -12.47 1.72
C ARG A 265 -13.95 -13.39 1.95
N MET A 266 -12.91 -12.90 2.63
CA MET A 266 -11.70 -13.66 2.92
C MET A 266 -11.99 -14.85 3.84
N ARG A 267 -12.90 -14.71 4.82
CA ARG A 267 -13.35 -15.83 5.63
C ARG A 267 -13.91 -16.98 4.79
N LYS A 268 -14.72 -16.68 3.76
CA LYS A 268 -15.27 -17.69 2.85
C LYS A 268 -14.16 -18.35 2.00
N SER A 269 -13.20 -17.57 1.52
CA SER A 269 -12.10 -18.07 0.70
C SER A 269 -11.10 -18.86 1.53
N LEU A 270 -10.59 -18.30 2.63
CA LEU A 270 -9.53 -18.88 3.46
C LEU A 270 -9.96 -20.11 4.26
N ARG A 271 -11.25 -20.30 4.48
CA ARG A 271 -11.78 -21.55 5.03
C ARG A 271 -11.31 -22.77 4.24
N LYS A 272 -11.29 -22.69 2.93
CA LYS A 272 -10.80 -23.75 2.03
C LYS A 272 -9.28 -24.00 2.16
N HIS A 273 -8.57 -23.04 2.73
CA HIS A 273 -7.13 -23.12 2.94
C HIS A 273 -6.76 -23.55 4.36
N GLY A 274 -7.75 -23.78 5.22
CA GLY A 274 -7.52 -24.13 6.63
C GLY A 274 -7.03 -22.96 7.48
N ILE A 275 -7.25 -21.72 7.05
CA ILE A 275 -6.89 -20.51 7.80
C ILE A 275 -8.15 -19.91 8.41
N TYR A 276 -8.07 -19.59 9.69
CA TYR A 276 -9.16 -18.93 10.40
C TYR A 276 -9.19 -17.43 10.12
N VAL A 277 -10.39 -16.88 10.03
CA VAL A 277 -10.65 -15.43 9.91
C VAL A 277 -11.77 -15.08 10.89
N PRO A 278 -11.62 -14.10 11.78
CA PRO A 278 -12.61 -13.74 12.78
C PRO A 278 -13.94 -13.31 12.15
N ARG A 279 -15.02 -13.50 12.90
CA ARG A 279 -16.35 -13.05 12.49
C ARG A 279 -16.51 -11.57 12.78
N VAL A 280 -17.12 -10.86 11.85
CA VAL A 280 -17.53 -9.46 12.06
C VAL A 280 -18.88 -9.43 12.77
N ILE A 281 -19.00 -8.63 13.82
CA ILE A 281 -20.25 -8.34 14.50
C ILE A 281 -20.91 -7.16 13.79
N SER A 282 -21.64 -7.46 12.72
CA SER A 282 -22.14 -6.46 11.77
C SER A 282 -23.04 -5.39 12.37
N GLY A 283 -23.84 -5.74 13.39
CA GLY A 283 -24.73 -4.78 14.08
C GLY A 283 -24.01 -3.79 15.00
N LEU A 284 -22.69 -3.96 15.22
CA LEU A 284 -21.87 -3.12 16.07
C LEU A 284 -20.68 -2.53 15.30
N SER A 285 -20.61 -2.77 13.99
CA SER A 285 -19.52 -2.27 13.14
C SER A 285 -20.05 -1.19 12.21
N SER A 286 -19.28 -0.13 12.04
CA SER A 286 -19.59 1.08 11.27
C SER A 286 -18.38 1.55 10.48
N LYS A 287 -18.41 2.75 9.95
CA LYS A 287 -17.28 3.35 9.22
C LYS A 287 -16.06 3.59 10.11
N ARG A 288 -16.26 3.96 11.39
CA ARG A 288 -15.18 4.32 12.33
C ARG A 288 -14.92 3.26 13.41
N VAL A 289 -15.79 2.26 13.53
CA VAL A 289 -15.69 1.20 14.55
C VAL A 289 -15.83 -0.16 13.87
N LEU A 290 -14.91 -1.07 14.16
CA LEU A 290 -14.99 -2.46 13.71
C LEU A 290 -14.97 -3.39 14.92
N VAL A 291 -16.04 -4.17 15.09
CA VAL A 291 -16.16 -5.18 16.13
C VAL A 291 -16.03 -6.57 15.49
N ILE A 292 -15.02 -7.29 15.90
CA ILE A 292 -14.72 -8.65 15.43
C ILE A 292 -14.60 -9.62 16.60
N GLU A 293 -14.75 -10.88 16.35
CA GLU A 293 -14.52 -11.96 17.29
C GLU A 293 -13.07 -11.95 17.76
N GLU A 294 -12.83 -12.08 19.07
CA GLU A 294 -11.49 -12.28 19.60
C GLU A 294 -11.00 -13.68 19.21
N VAL A 295 -9.78 -13.74 18.70
CA VAL A 295 -9.14 -15.00 18.29
C VAL A 295 -8.10 -15.37 19.34
N PRO A 296 -8.33 -16.44 20.09
CA PRO A 296 -7.37 -16.88 21.10
C PRO A 296 -6.13 -17.46 20.43
N GLY A 297 -4.96 -17.01 20.84
CA GLY A 297 -3.69 -17.50 20.31
C GLY A 297 -2.55 -16.52 20.56
N VAL A 298 -1.39 -16.80 19.95
CA VAL A 298 -0.18 -15.99 20.09
C VAL A 298 0.10 -15.29 18.76
N LEU A 299 0.29 -13.97 18.78
CA LEU A 299 0.73 -13.23 17.61
C LEU A 299 2.06 -13.76 17.10
N MET A 300 2.17 -13.98 15.80
CA MET A 300 3.41 -14.48 15.19
C MET A 300 4.59 -13.53 15.40
N SER A 301 4.35 -12.23 15.46
CA SER A 301 5.38 -11.23 15.81
C SER A 301 5.93 -11.44 17.22
N HIS A 302 5.05 -11.78 18.16
CA HIS A 302 5.42 -12.10 19.54
C HIS A 302 6.23 -13.38 19.60
N TYR A 303 5.76 -14.44 18.93
CA TYR A 303 6.50 -15.70 18.81
C TYR A 303 7.90 -15.50 18.20
N ILE A 304 8.03 -14.72 17.12
CA ILE A 304 9.32 -14.43 16.48
C ILE A 304 10.28 -13.72 17.44
N ARG A 305 9.78 -12.80 18.27
CA ARG A 305 10.56 -12.10 19.28
C ARG A 305 11.01 -13.08 20.37
N ALA A 306 10.08 -13.85 20.94
CA ALA A 306 10.38 -14.84 21.96
C ALA A 306 11.43 -15.85 21.49
N ARG A 307 11.32 -16.32 20.25
CA ARG A 307 12.27 -17.27 19.67
C ARG A 307 13.69 -16.71 19.53
N ARG A 308 13.83 -15.39 19.40
CA ARG A 308 15.15 -14.71 19.37
C ARG A 308 15.73 -14.52 20.77
N GLU A 309 14.87 -14.24 21.76
CA GLU A 309 15.26 -13.95 23.13
C GLU A 309 15.50 -15.24 23.94
N ASP A 310 14.59 -16.22 23.82
CA ASP A 310 14.69 -17.53 24.50
C ASP A 310 14.21 -18.67 23.58
N PRO A 311 15.13 -19.23 22.77
CA PRO A 311 14.80 -20.33 21.87
C PRO A 311 14.33 -21.59 22.62
N SER A 312 14.85 -21.83 23.84
CA SER A 312 14.56 -23.04 24.62
C SER A 312 13.15 -23.03 25.19
N ALA A 313 12.75 -21.92 25.82
CA ALA A 313 11.37 -21.74 26.31
C ALA A 313 10.37 -21.75 25.16
N THR A 314 10.73 -21.14 24.03
CA THR A 314 9.87 -21.13 22.84
C THR A 314 9.68 -22.54 22.29
N HIS A 315 10.72 -23.36 22.23
CA HIS A 315 10.62 -24.74 21.78
C HIS A 315 9.78 -25.61 22.73
N ALA A 316 9.90 -25.43 24.04
CA ALA A 316 9.02 -26.08 25.00
C ALA A 316 7.54 -25.67 24.79
N TRP A 317 7.29 -24.38 24.51
CA TRP A 317 5.96 -23.88 24.19
C TRP A 317 5.40 -24.51 22.90
N GLU A 318 6.22 -24.67 21.86
CA GLU A 318 5.84 -25.34 20.61
C GLU A 318 5.33 -26.77 20.89
N ILE A 319 6.10 -27.55 21.68
CA ILE A 319 5.74 -28.91 22.01
C ILE A 319 4.43 -28.97 22.81
N ASN A 320 4.31 -28.12 23.83
CA ASN A 320 3.14 -28.09 24.71
C ASN A 320 1.83 -27.72 23.98
N ASN A 321 1.93 -26.91 22.94
CA ASN A 321 0.78 -26.45 22.15
C ASN A 321 0.60 -27.19 20.83
N GLY A 322 1.37 -28.24 20.57
CA GLY A 322 1.25 -29.07 19.35
C GLY A 322 1.59 -28.31 18.07
N ILE A 323 2.55 -27.36 18.13
CA ILE A 323 2.90 -26.48 17.00
C ILE A 323 4.15 -27.02 16.29
N ASP A 324 3.99 -27.36 15.01
CA ASP A 324 5.10 -27.58 14.07
C ASP A 324 5.27 -26.33 13.21
N VAL A 325 6.19 -25.47 13.60
CA VAL A 325 6.45 -24.16 12.97
C VAL A 325 6.77 -24.29 11.49
N LYS A 326 7.48 -25.35 11.08
CA LYS A 326 7.83 -25.60 9.68
C LYS A 326 6.59 -25.95 8.85
N SER A 327 5.71 -26.78 9.39
CA SER A 327 4.45 -27.12 8.73
C SER A 327 3.53 -25.91 8.65
N LEU A 328 3.44 -25.12 9.72
CA LEU A 328 2.66 -23.87 9.75
C LEU A 328 3.18 -22.85 8.73
N ALA A 329 4.48 -22.65 8.62
CA ALA A 329 5.11 -21.77 7.64
C ALA A 329 4.84 -22.23 6.20
N ARG A 330 4.91 -23.53 5.95
CA ARG A 330 4.58 -24.13 4.65
C ARG A 330 3.09 -23.91 4.30
N ASP A 331 2.19 -24.18 5.25
CA ASP A 331 0.75 -24.05 5.03
C ASP A 331 0.36 -22.59 4.78
N LEU A 332 1.02 -21.63 5.46
CA LEU A 332 0.91 -20.21 5.18
C LEU A 332 1.35 -19.89 3.74
N ALA A 333 2.54 -20.32 3.34
CA ALA A 333 3.08 -20.05 2.00
C ALA A 333 2.19 -20.62 0.90
N ILE A 334 1.71 -21.87 1.06
CA ILE A 334 0.78 -22.49 0.10
C ILE A 334 -0.57 -21.77 0.07
N SER A 335 -1.08 -21.33 1.23
CA SER A 335 -2.31 -20.54 1.26
C SER A 335 -2.16 -19.24 0.49
N VAL A 336 -1.03 -18.54 0.63
CA VAL A 336 -0.75 -17.29 -0.11
C VAL A 336 -0.70 -17.54 -1.61
N LEU A 337 -0.01 -18.59 -2.04
CA LEU A 337 0.00 -18.98 -3.47
C LEU A 337 -1.42 -19.26 -3.98
N ARG A 338 -2.26 -19.94 -3.21
CA ARG A 338 -3.66 -20.19 -3.58
C ARG A 338 -4.49 -18.91 -3.63
N GLN A 339 -4.34 -18.01 -2.65
CA GLN A 339 -5.00 -16.71 -2.64
C GLN A 339 -4.71 -15.91 -3.92
N ILE A 340 -3.44 -15.91 -4.36
CA ILE A 340 -3.00 -15.17 -5.54
C ILE A 340 -3.41 -15.91 -6.82
N LEU A 341 -3.14 -17.21 -6.93
CA LEU A 341 -3.19 -17.95 -8.18
C LEU A 341 -4.53 -18.66 -8.45
N GLU A 342 -5.33 -18.93 -7.41
CA GLU A 342 -6.64 -19.61 -7.53
C GLU A 342 -7.79 -18.64 -7.26
N ASP A 343 -7.75 -17.94 -6.11
CA ASP A 343 -8.86 -17.10 -5.67
C ASP A 343 -8.84 -15.69 -6.30
N ASN A 344 -7.68 -15.24 -6.78
CA ASN A 344 -7.42 -13.86 -7.21
C ASN A 344 -7.92 -12.84 -6.15
N GLN A 345 -7.73 -13.20 -4.90
CA GLN A 345 -8.05 -12.37 -3.75
C GLN A 345 -7.05 -12.71 -2.66
N PHE A 346 -6.14 -11.80 -2.38
CA PHE A 346 -5.00 -12.07 -1.50
C PHE A 346 -4.84 -10.97 -0.45
N HIS A 347 -4.34 -11.39 0.70
CA HIS A 347 -4.01 -10.48 1.80
C HIS A 347 -2.85 -9.57 1.40
N GLY A 348 -3.07 -8.26 1.41
CA GLY A 348 -2.10 -7.27 0.93
C GLY A 348 -0.98 -6.95 1.90
N ASP A 349 -1.06 -7.39 3.18
CA ASP A 349 -0.10 -7.08 4.23
C ASP A 349 0.04 -8.20 5.26
N LEU A 350 0.74 -9.28 4.88
CA LEU A 350 0.98 -10.47 5.71
C LEU A 350 2.07 -10.24 6.77
N HIS A 351 2.02 -9.09 7.42
CA HIS A 351 2.94 -8.80 8.52
C HIS A 351 2.72 -9.80 9.68
N PRO A 352 3.78 -10.25 10.38
CA PRO A 352 3.64 -11.18 11.51
C PRO A 352 2.69 -10.72 12.62
N GLY A 353 2.45 -9.40 12.74
CA GLY A 353 1.45 -8.83 13.66
C GLY A 353 -0.01 -9.04 13.25
N ASN A 354 -0.26 -9.51 12.01
CA ASN A 354 -1.60 -9.82 11.51
C ASN A 354 -1.90 -11.33 11.49
N LEU A 355 -0.96 -12.14 12.00
CA LEU A 355 -1.00 -13.59 12.04
C LEU A 355 -1.08 -14.08 13.48
N ILE A 356 -2.04 -14.93 13.81
CA ILE A 356 -2.16 -15.59 15.13
C ILE A 356 -1.92 -17.08 14.97
N MET A 357 -1.00 -17.60 15.78
CA MET A 357 -0.75 -19.02 15.93
C MET A 357 -1.76 -19.59 16.94
N LEU A 358 -2.53 -20.58 16.49
CA LEU A 358 -3.53 -21.27 17.28
C LEU A 358 -2.98 -22.63 17.73
N ALA A 359 -3.58 -23.20 18.78
CA ALA A 359 -3.29 -24.58 19.17
C ALA A 359 -3.47 -25.56 18.00
N ASP A 360 -2.88 -26.74 18.10
CA ASP A 360 -2.93 -27.79 17.09
C ASP A 360 -2.48 -27.33 15.69
N ASN A 361 -1.45 -26.52 15.67
CA ASN A 361 -0.86 -25.98 14.45
C ASN A 361 -1.86 -25.16 13.60
N GLY A 362 -2.85 -24.51 14.26
CA GLY A 362 -3.80 -23.60 13.65
C GLY A 362 -3.17 -22.26 13.27
N LEU A 363 -3.77 -21.58 12.28
CA LEU A 363 -3.36 -20.24 11.87
C LEU A 363 -4.58 -19.37 11.65
N ALA A 364 -4.54 -18.14 12.14
CA ALA A 364 -5.56 -17.13 11.89
C ALA A 364 -4.96 -15.85 11.29
N LEU A 365 -5.75 -15.18 10.47
CA LEU A 365 -5.50 -13.84 9.93
C LEU A 365 -6.53 -12.88 10.52
N ILE A 366 -6.11 -11.72 11.03
CA ILE A 366 -6.97 -10.83 11.84
C ILE A 366 -7.18 -9.43 11.26
N ASP A 367 -6.36 -8.97 10.33
CA ASP A 367 -6.48 -7.65 9.69
C ASP A 367 -6.70 -7.81 8.19
N PHE A 368 -7.74 -7.17 7.65
CA PHE A 368 -8.09 -7.20 6.23
C PHE A 368 -8.35 -5.79 5.66
N GLY A 369 -7.70 -4.79 6.26
CA GLY A 369 -7.69 -3.43 5.74
C GLY A 369 -7.11 -3.35 4.32
N SER A 370 -6.15 -4.23 4.00
CA SER A 370 -5.55 -4.32 2.66
C SER A 370 -5.78 -5.70 2.05
N VAL A 371 -6.65 -5.77 1.04
CA VAL A 371 -6.89 -6.99 0.25
C VAL A 371 -6.67 -6.69 -1.22
N GLY A 372 -5.71 -7.38 -1.82
CA GLY A 372 -5.34 -7.22 -3.22
C GLY A 372 -6.18 -8.08 -4.15
N ARG A 373 -6.36 -7.58 -5.37
CA ARG A 373 -6.91 -8.30 -6.51
C ARG A 373 -6.25 -7.81 -7.79
N LEU A 374 -5.93 -8.73 -8.70
CA LEU A 374 -5.45 -8.40 -10.02
C LEU A 374 -6.64 -8.30 -11.00
N ASP A 375 -6.53 -7.42 -12.00
CA ASP A 375 -7.41 -7.53 -13.15
C ASP A 375 -7.21 -8.90 -13.83
N ARG A 376 -8.24 -9.35 -14.56
CA ARG A 376 -8.28 -10.72 -15.08
C ARG A 376 -7.09 -11.04 -16.00
N ARG A 377 -6.70 -10.10 -16.86
CA ARG A 377 -5.59 -10.30 -17.79
C ARG A 377 -4.27 -10.42 -17.04
N LEU A 378 -4.01 -9.49 -16.12
CA LEU A 378 -2.79 -9.48 -15.33
C LEU A 378 -2.69 -10.71 -14.42
N TRP A 379 -3.82 -11.17 -13.86
CA TRP A 379 -3.89 -12.38 -13.06
C TRP A 379 -3.53 -13.64 -13.85
N MET A 380 -4.05 -13.80 -15.08
CA MET A 380 -3.70 -14.93 -15.93
C MET A 380 -2.23 -14.93 -16.29
N LEU A 381 -1.70 -13.77 -16.72
CA LEU A 381 -0.28 -13.62 -17.05
C LEU A 381 0.61 -13.91 -15.85
N TYR A 382 0.26 -13.41 -14.66
CA TYR A 382 1.03 -13.66 -13.44
C TYR A 382 1.05 -15.13 -13.06
N ARG A 383 -0.09 -15.81 -13.12
CA ARG A 383 -0.20 -17.26 -12.88
C ARG A 383 0.66 -18.05 -13.86
N ASP A 384 0.61 -17.70 -15.14
CA ASP A 384 1.31 -18.43 -16.19
C ASP A 384 2.84 -18.14 -16.14
N SER A 385 3.25 -16.94 -15.72
CA SER A 385 4.67 -16.64 -15.48
C SER A 385 5.25 -17.44 -14.31
N LEU A 386 4.51 -17.56 -13.19
CA LEU A 386 4.94 -18.39 -12.06
C LEU A 386 4.93 -19.89 -12.41
N ALA A 387 4.00 -20.36 -13.26
CA ALA A 387 4.02 -21.73 -13.76
C ALA A 387 5.25 -22.00 -14.62
N ALA A 388 5.63 -21.07 -15.50
CA ALA A 388 6.85 -21.16 -16.30
C ALA A 388 8.11 -21.18 -15.42
N ILE A 389 8.18 -20.33 -14.38
CA ILE A 389 9.29 -20.34 -13.40
C ILE A 389 9.35 -21.69 -12.67
N ALA A 390 8.23 -22.25 -12.23
CA ALA A 390 8.19 -23.56 -11.57
C ALA A 390 8.65 -24.69 -12.49
N MET A 391 8.44 -24.58 -13.79
CA MET A 391 8.93 -25.49 -14.82
C MET A 391 10.36 -25.18 -15.27
N GLN A 392 11.00 -24.15 -14.72
CA GLN A 392 12.34 -23.66 -15.08
C GLN A 392 12.44 -23.17 -16.55
N ASP A 393 11.28 -22.86 -17.17
CA ASP A 393 11.19 -22.23 -18.49
C ASP A 393 11.27 -20.70 -18.34
N TYR A 394 12.49 -20.23 -18.08
CA TYR A 394 12.73 -18.81 -17.78
C TYR A 394 12.58 -17.91 -19.00
N GLU A 395 12.76 -18.43 -20.20
CA GLU A 395 12.54 -17.66 -21.43
C GLU A 395 11.05 -17.34 -21.60
N ARG A 396 10.20 -18.34 -21.44
CA ARG A 396 8.76 -18.16 -21.45
C ARG A 396 8.28 -17.28 -20.31
N ALA A 397 8.86 -17.43 -19.12
CA ALA A 397 8.54 -16.57 -17.98
C ALA A 397 8.85 -15.11 -18.30
N ALA A 398 10.01 -14.81 -18.89
CA ALA A 398 10.39 -13.47 -19.30
C ALA A 398 9.42 -12.88 -20.34
N ASP A 399 9.05 -13.65 -21.37
CA ASP A 399 8.08 -13.22 -22.39
C ASP A 399 6.73 -12.83 -21.77
N ILE A 400 6.22 -13.66 -20.86
CA ILE A 400 4.95 -13.41 -20.18
C ILE A 400 5.07 -12.16 -19.25
N MET A 401 6.19 -12.01 -18.55
CA MET A 401 6.42 -10.84 -17.70
C MET A 401 6.47 -9.53 -18.50
N LEU A 402 7.02 -9.55 -19.71
CA LEU A 402 7.00 -8.39 -20.60
C LEU A 402 5.57 -7.99 -21.00
N MET A 403 4.67 -8.96 -21.18
CA MET A 403 3.25 -8.71 -21.47
C MET A 403 2.49 -8.09 -20.29
N MET A 404 3.01 -8.18 -19.06
CA MET A 404 2.44 -7.57 -17.86
C MET A 404 2.79 -6.08 -17.72
N SER A 405 3.78 -5.59 -18.44
CA SER A 405 4.14 -4.17 -18.39
C SER A 405 3.08 -3.30 -19.09
N PRO A 406 2.68 -2.17 -18.50
CA PRO A 406 1.69 -1.27 -19.09
C PRO A 406 2.18 -0.55 -20.34
N MET A 407 3.48 -0.46 -20.55
CA MET A 407 4.12 0.07 -21.76
C MET A 407 5.45 -0.66 -21.99
N PRO A 408 5.53 -1.56 -22.96
CA PRO A 408 6.82 -1.87 -23.52
C PRO A 408 7.29 -0.59 -24.24
N SER A 409 8.19 0.16 -23.59
CA SER A 409 8.85 1.28 -24.27
C SER A 409 9.58 0.76 -25.51
N LEU A 410 10.10 1.66 -26.35
CA LEU A 410 11.02 1.37 -27.46
C LEU A 410 12.33 0.64 -27.00
N ALA A 411 12.29 -0.03 -25.85
CA ALA A 411 13.33 -0.84 -25.28
C ALA A 411 13.65 -1.99 -26.25
N ASN A 412 14.92 -2.30 -26.37
CA ASN A 412 15.38 -3.50 -27.03
C ASN A 412 14.83 -4.73 -26.27
N THR A 413 13.64 -5.18 -26.67
CA THR A 413 12.90 -6.28 -26.01
C THR A 413 13.72 -7.57 -25.97
N THR A 414 14.60 -7.79 -26.96
CA THR A 414 15.51 -8.93 -27.03
C THR A 414 16.56 -8.89 -25.93
N ALA A 415 17.18 -7.73 -25.70
CA ALA A 415 18.15 -7.57 -24.63
C ALA A 415 17.48 -7.69 -23.25
N LEU A 416 16.33 -7.07 -23.06
CA LEU A 416 15.56 -7.15 -21.83
C LEU A 416 15.16 -8.59 -21.50
N ARG A 417 14.63 -9.34 -22.49
CA ARG A 417 14.28 -10.76 -22.34
C ARG A 417 15.49 -11.58 -21.90
N ARG A 418 16.64 -11.40 -22.58
CA ARG A 418 17.89 -12.10 -22.25
C ARG A 418 18.33 -11.81 -20.82
N ASP A 419 18.31 -10.55 -20.41
CA ASP A 419 18.78 -10.12 -19.10
C ASP A 419 17.82 -10.61 -17.98
N MET A 420 16.51 -10.64 -18.22
CA MET A 420 15.54 -11.25 -17.30
C MET A 420 15.74 -12.76 -17.16
N THR A 421 15.92 -13.47 -18.29
CA THR A 421 16.19 -14.91 -18.30
C THR A 421 17.48 -15.23 -17.54
N PHE A 422 18.53 -14.45 -17.78
CA PHE A 422 19.81 -14.59 -17.06
C PHE A 422 19.64 -14.36 -15.54
N ALA A 423 18.92 -13.32 -15.14
CA ALA A 423 18.67 -13.00 -13.74
C ALA A 423 17.92 -14.14 -13.00
N MET A 424 16.93 -14.76 -13.64
CA MET A 424 16.18 -15.90 -13.08
C MET A 424 17.05 -17.17 -12.98
N ARG A 425 17.83 -17.48 -14.02
CA ARG A 425 18.79 -18.61 -13.97
C ARG A 425 19.84 -18.42 -12.89
N GLN A 426 20.37 -17.21 -12.75
CA GLN A 426 21.35 -16.89 -11.71
C GLN A 426 20.76 -17.01 -10.31
N TRP A 427 19.49 -16.60 -10.11
CA TRP A 427 18.79 -16.79 -8.84
C TRP A 427 18.65 -18.28 -8.50
N GLU A 428 18.22 -19.11 -9.44
CA GLU A 428 18.13 -20.56 -9.24
C GLU A 428 19.49 -21.17 -8.88
N MET A 429 20.53 -20.85 -9.65
CA MET A 429 21.90 -21.36 -9.41
C MET A 429 22.39 -20.98 -8.02
N ASN A 430 22.20 -19.71 -7.61
CA ASN A 430 22.60 -19.26 -6.27
C ASN A 430 21.88 -20.05 -5.16
N GLY A 431 20.61 -20.35 -5.36
CA GLY A 431 19.83 -21.15 -4.40
C GLY A 431 20.27 -22.61 -4.26
N GLN A 432 20.98 -23.15 -5.24
CA GLN A 432 21.46 -24.55 -5.25
C GLN A 432 22.82 -24.74 -4.59
N PHE A 433 23.59 -23.67 -4.34
CA PHE A 433 24.87 -23.79 -3.65
C PHE A 433 24.72 -24.28 -2.21
N SER A 434 25.67 -25.09 -1.74
CA SER A 434 25.65 -25.66 -0.38
C SER A 434 25.66 -24.61 0.73
N GLY A 435 26.22 -23.44 0.47
CA GLY A 435 26.24 -22.28 1.37
C GLY A 435 25.10 -21.28 1.18
N ALA A 436 24.11 -21.58 0.31
CA ALA A 436 23.02 -20.64 0.01
C ALA A 436 22.20 -20.33 1.26
N THR A 437 22.01 -19.03 1.50
CA THR A 437 21.17 -18.51 2.57
C THR A 437 19.69 -18.57 2.19
N TYR A 438 18.79 -18.23 3.12
CA TYR A 438 17.38 -18.05 2.80
C TYR A 438 17.18 -16.97 1.74
N ALA A 439 17.92 -15.86 1.84
CA ALA A 439 17.83 -14.74 0.90
C ALA A 439 18.12 -15.17 -0.55
N ASP A 440 19.03 -16.11 -0.77
CA ASP A 440 19.38 -16.60 -2.12
C ASP A 440 18.25 -17.43 -2.76
N ARG A 441 17.36 -18.01 -1.95
CA ARG A 441 16.26 -18.91 -2.35
C ARG A 441 14.89 -18.25 -2.27
N SER A 442 14.82 -17.01 -1.80
CA SER A 442 13.57 -16.30 -1.54
C SER A 442 12.94 -15.73 -2.82
N ILE A 443 11.62 -15.54 -2.77
CA ILE A 443 10.90 -14.85 -3.85
C ILE A 443 11.26 -13.37 -3.91
N ALA A 444 11.55 -12.76 -2.76
CA ALA A 444 11.96 -11.36 -2.72
C ALA A 444 13.25 -11.12 -3.50
N ALA A 445 14.25 -12.00 -3.35
CA ALA A 445 15.51 -11.91 -4.10
C ALA A 445 15.29 -12.03 -5.61
N MET A 446 14.45 -12.95 -6.06
CA MET A 446 14.09 -13.07 -7.47
C MET A 446 13.39 -11.80 -7.97
N SER A 447 12.39 -11.33 -7.22
CA SER A 447 11.62 -10.13 -7.59
C SER A 447 12.50 -8.89 -7.66
N GLU A 448 13.44 -8.71 -6.73
CA GLU A 448 14.40 -7.59 -6.72
C GLU A 448 15.30 -7.62 -7.96
N ARG A 449 15.84 -8.79 -8.32
CA ARG A 449 16.68 -8.95 -9.52
C ARG A 449 15.93 -8.59 -10.80
N ILE A 450 14.71 -9.08 -10.94
CA ILE A 450 13.84 -8.78 -12.09
C ILE A 450 13.48 -7.29 -12.12
N ALA A 451 13.10 -6.71 -10.99
CA ALA A 451 12.78 -5.29 -10.90
C ALA A 451 14.00 -4.41 -11.30
N LYS A 452 15.20 -4.78 -10.87
CA LYS A 452 16.44 -4.11 -11.27
C LYS A 452 16.69 -4.18 -12.78
N VAL A 453 16.49 -5.36 -13.39
CA VAL A 453 16.61 -5.51 -14.85
C VAL A 453 15.59 -4.61 -15.56
N MET A 454 14.32 -4.63 -15.13
CA MET A 454 13.26 -3.79 -15.71
C MET A 454 13.56 -2.30 -15.55
N ALA A 455 14.07 -1.88 -14.38
CA ALA A 455 14.49 -0.50 -14.15
C ALA A 455 15.63 -0.06 -15.07
N ASN A 456 16.66 -0.89 -15.26
CA ASN A 456 17.77 -0.61 -16.15
C ASN A 456 17.33 -0.41 -17.62
N HIS A 457 16.28 -1.10 -18.02
CA HIS A 457 15.66 -0.96 -19.35
C HIS A 457 14.53 0.07 -19.40
N ASN A 458 14.28 0.83 -18.32
CA ASN A 458 13.19 1.81 -18.19
C ASN A 458 11.79 1.22 -18.44
N VAL A 459 11.57 -0.04 -18.09
CA VAL A 459 10.27 -0.72 -18.21
C VAL A 459 9.54 -0.70 -16.87
N PRO A 460 8.36 -0.06 -16.80
CA PRO A 460 7.64 0.07 -15.54
C PRO A 460 6.92 -1.22 -15.16
N LEU A 461 6.82 -1.46 -13.86
CA LEU A 461 5.99 -2.52 -13.29
C LEU A 461 4.53 -2.06 -13.13
N ALA A 462 3.59 -2.97 -13.38
CA ALA A 462 2.18 -2.71 -13.09
C ALA A 462 1.92 -2.69 -11.57
N TRP A 463 1.10 -1.75 -11.09
CA TRP A 463 0.78 -1.61 -9.67
C TRP A 463 0.21 -2.88 -9.03
N GLY A 464 -0.64 -3.61 -9.75
CA GLY A 464 -1.15 -4.90 -9.27
C GLY A 464 -0.03 -5.89 -8.95
N ILE A 465 1.03 -5.94 -9.76
CA ILE A 465 2.20 -6.80 -9.52
C ILE A 465 2.97 -6.33 -8.27
N MET A 466 3.06 -5.04 -8.04
CA MET A 466 3.71 -4.52 -6.83
C MET A 466 2.92 -4.88 -5.55
N ARG A 467 1.58 -4.85 -5.60
CA ARG A 467 0.75 -5.33 -4.47
C ARG A 467 1.01 -6.81 -4.18
N VAL A 468 1.12 -7.65 -5.22
CA VAL A 468 1.53 -9.06 -5.05
C VAL A 468 2.95 -9.15 -4.49
N GLY A 469 3.88 -8.36 -5.02
CA GLY A 469 5.26 -8.30 -4.53
C GLY A 469 5.33 -7.94 -3.04
N ARG A 470 4.52 -6.97 -2.58
CA ARG A 470 4.42 -6.64 -1.15
C ARG A 470 3.94 -7.83 -0.32
N THR A 471 2.88 -8.51 -0.76
CA THR A 471 2.38 -9.71 -0.07
C THR A 471 3.44 -10.78 0.05
N LEU A 472 4.19 -11.03 -1.02
CA LEU A 472 5.26 -12.02 -1.04
C LEU A 472 6.47 -11.60 -0.20
N SER A 473 6.83 -10.31 -0.18
CA SER A 473 7.93 -9.80 0.64
C SER A 473 7.60 -9.85 2.14
N THR A 474 6.35 -9.58 2.53
CA THR A 474 5.93 -9.71 3.94
C THR A 474 5.82 -11.17 4.36
N LEU A 475 5.41 -12.07 3.46
CA LEU A 475 5.50 -13.52 3.66
C LEU A 475 6.94 -13.97 3.85
N ASP A 476 7.85 -13.53 2.99
CA ASP A 476 9.27 -13.87 3.04
C ASP A 476 9.91 -13.50 4.39
N ALA A 477 9.59 -12.33 4.93
CA ALA A 477 10.06 -11.90 6.24
C ALA A 477 9.63 -12.87 7.37
N SER A 478 8.42 -13.42 7.28
CA SER A 478 7.93 -14.46 8.20
C SER A 478 8.63 -15.79 7.97
N LEU A 479 8.76 -16.23 6.71
CA LEU A 479 9.40 -17.51 6.37
C LEU A 479 10.88 -17.55 6.75
N GLN A 480 11.59 -16.45 6.59
CA GLN A 480 13.01 -16.35 6.97
C GLN A 480 13.24 -16.78 8.43
N THR A 481 12.33 -16.43 9.32
CA THR A 481 12.44 -16.78 10.75
C THR A 481 11.85 -18.14 11.06
N LEU A 482 10.67 -18.45 10.51
CA LEU A 482 9.94 -19.69 10.83
C LEU A 482 10.54 -20.90 10.16
N TRP A 483 11.04 -20.73 8.94
CA TRP A 483 11.57 -21.81 8.12
C TRP A 483 12.75 -21.36 7.25
N PRO A 484 13.94 -21.13 7.85
CA PRO A 484 15.13 -20.62 7.15
C PRO A 484 15.63 -21.48 5.98
N LYS A 485 15.23 -22.75 5.95
CA LYS A 485 15.56 -23.70 4.86
C LYS A 485 14.50 -23.74 3.75
N ALA A 486 13.51 -22.86 3.78
CA ALA A 486 12.51 -22.78 2.73
C ALA A 486 13.16 -22.43 1.38
N ASP A 487 12.61 -23.02 0.33
CA ASP A 487 13.03 -22.82 -1.04
C ASP A 487 11.77 -22.52 -1.85
N PHE A 488 11.67 -21.28 -2.33
CA PHE A 488 10.47 -20.80 -3.02
C PHE A 488 10.21 -21.52 -4.33
N LEU A 489 11.28 -21.87 -5.09
CA LEU A 489 11.12 -22.62 -6.33
C LEU A 489 10.49 -23.98 -6.07
N LYS A 490 10.99 -24.71 -5.05
CA LYS A 490 10.42 -26.00 -4.65
C LYS A 490 8.99 -25.88 -4.12
N LEU A 491 8.67 -24.78 -3.42
CA LEU A 491 7.29 -24.49 -2.99
C LEU A 491 6.36 -24.30 -4.20
N CYS A 492 6.76 -23.50 -5.19
CA CYS A 492 6.01 -23.32 -6.42
C CYS A 492 5.82 -24.64 -7.16
N GLN A 493 6.88 -25.44 -7.32
CA GLN A 493 6.82 -26.75 -7.97
C GLN A 493 5.86 -27.71 -7.26
N ALA A 494 5.92 -27.72 -5.91
CA ALA A 494 5.03 -28.54 -5.10
C ALA A 494 3.57 -28.09 -5.25
N TYR A 495 3.30 -26.78 -5.25
CA TYR A 495 1.99 -26.20 -5.47
C TYR A 495 1.41 -26.58 -6.84
N PHE A 496 2.17 -26.38 -7.92
CA PHE A 496 1.68 -26.69 -9.27
C PHE A 496 1.47 -28.19 -9.49
N ARG A 497 2.31 -29.07 -8.91
CA ARG A 497 2.09 -30.53 -8.93
C ARG A 497 0.81 -30.92 -8.19
N ASP A 498 0.57 -30.35 -7.01
CA ASP A 498 -0.65 -30.61 -6.26
C ASP A 498 -1.89 -30.11 -7.01
N ARG A 499 -1.82 -28.91 -7.57
CA ARG A 499 -2.88 -28.36 -8.41
C ARG A 499 -3.19 -29.26 -9.62
N ALA A 500 -2.16 -29.76 -10.30
CA ALA A 500 -2.34 -30.69 -11.42
C ALA A 500 -3.05 -31.99 -10.98
N ARG A 501 -2.68 -32.56 -9.81
CA ARG A 501 -3.35 -33.72 -9.22
C ARG A 501 -4.82 -33.45 -8.88
N ARG A 502 -5.11 -32.31 -8.25
CA ARG A 502 -6.50 -31.89 -7.93
C ARG A 502 -7.31 -31.69 -9.20
N ASN A 503 -6.75 -31.11 -10.24
CA ASN A 503 -7.39 -30.91 -11.52
C ASN A 503 -7.62 -32.23 -12.30
N ALA A 504 -6.86 -33.27 -12.04
CA ALA A 504 -7.04 -34.58 -12.65
C ALA A 504 -8.28 -35.31 -12.10
N THR A 505 -8.83 -34.91 -10.95
CA THR A 505 -10.06 -35.50 -10.40
C THR A 505 -11.29 -35.13 -11.24
N PRO A 506 -12.38 -35.95 -11.23
CA PRO A 506 -13.60 -35.63 -11.97
C PRO A 506 -14.17 -34.23 -11.61
N ARG A 507 -14.15 -33.87 -10.33
CA ARG A 507 -14.56 -32.54 -9.86
C ARG A 507 -13.64 -31.44 -10.41
N GLY A 508 -12.31 -31.65 -10.37
CA GLY A 508 -11.33 -30.72 -10.90
C GLY A 508 -11.47 -30.51 -12.41
N ARG A 509 -11.74 -31.58 -13.18
CA ARG A 509 -12.00 -31.47 -14.62
C ARG A 509 -13.26 -30.65 -14.92
N MET A 510 -14.31 -30.83 -14.14
CA MET A 510 -15.55 -30.05 -14.28
C MET A 510 -15.31 -28.58 -13.98
N GLU A 511 -14.53 -28.28 -12.96
CA GLU A 511 -14.17 -26.91 -12.60
C GLU A 511 -13.26 -26.26 -13.66
N GLN A 512 -12.31 -27.00 -14.22
CA GLN A 512 -11.51 -26.55 -15.37
C GLN A 512 -12.40 -26.29 -16.60
N LEU A 513 -13.31 -27.17 -16.92
CA LEU A 513 -14.24 -26.99 -18.03
C LEU A 513 -15.10 -25.75 -17.83
N ARG A 514 -15.62 -25.56 -16.61
CA ARG A 514 -16.37 -24.33 -16.25
C ARG A 514 -15.53 -23.07 -16.40
N MET A 515 -14.29 -23.08 -15.92
CA MET A 515 -13.36 -21.96 -16.07
C MET A 515 -13.06 -21.70 -17.55
N PHE A 516 -12.77 -22.75 -18.33
CA PHE A 516 -12.55 -22.64 -19.76
C PHE A 516 -13.78 -22.07 -20.51
N MET A 517 -14.99 -22.54 -20.17
CA MET A 517 -16.23 -22.00 -20.72
C MET A 517 -16.42 -20.51 -20.38
N MET A 518 -16.13 -20.12 -19.14
CA MET A 518 -16.15 -18.72 -18.73
C MET A 518 -15.06 -17.89 -19.44
N GLU A 519 -13.87 -18.46 -19.64
CA GLU A 519 -12.80 -17.83 -20.41
C GLU A 519 -13.17 -17.66 -21.88
N ALA A 520 -13.69 -18.70 -22.50
CA ALA A 520 -14.15 -18.66 -23.89
C ALA A 520 -15.28 -17.64 -24.09
N SER A 521 -16.24 -17.58 -23.16
CA SER A 521 -17.34 -16.60 -23.23
C SER A 521 -16.84 -15.15 -23.06
N SER A 522 -15.79 -14.92 -22.24
CA SER A 522 -15.22 -13.58 -22.08
C SER A 522 -14.37 -13.18 -23.29
N VAL A 523 -13.60 -14.11 -23.86
CA VAL A 523 -12.83 -13.84 -25.09
C VAL A 523 -13.79 -13.55 -26.26
N ALA A 524 -14.92 -14.25 -26.34
CA ALA A 524 -15.97 -13.94 -27.32
C ALA A 524 -16.63 -12.56 -27.05
N GLY A 525 -16.78 -12.18 -25.77
CA GLY A 525 -17.23 -10.85 -25.37
C GLY A 525 -16.21 -9.77 -25.71
N ASP A 526 -14.93 -10.03 -25.40
CA ASP A 526 -13.82 -9.11 -25.70
C ASP A 526 -13.57 -9.01 -27.23
N ALA A 527 -13.72 -10.09 -27.99
CA ALA A 527 -13.66 -10.04 -29.46
C ALA A 527 -14.80 -9.22 -30.05
N ARG A 528 -16.03 -9.33 -29.50
CA ARG A 528 -17.14 -8.43 -29.88
C ARG A 528 -16.88 -6.96 -29.52
N LEU A 529 -16.25 -6.71 -28.38
CA LEU A 529 -15.81 -5.37 -27.98
C LEU A 529 -14.65 -4.88 -28.85
N LEU A 530 -13.70 -5.74 -29.26
CA LEU A 530 -12.58 -5.40 -30.13
C LEU A 530 -13.04 -5.05 -31.57
N VAL A 531 -14.01 -5.76 -32.11
CA VAL A 531 -14.63 -5.42 -33.41
C VAL A 531 -15.40 -4.11 -33.31
N GLY A 532 -16.04 -3.81 -32.15
CA GLY A 532 -16.66 -2.50 -31.87
C GLY A 532 -15.67 -1.43 -31.42
N SER A 533 -14.49 -1.77 -30.88
CA SER A 533 -13.53 -0.84 -30.31
C SER A 533 -12.49 -0.36 -31.32
N GLY A 534 -12.29 -1.04 -32.43
CA GLY A 534 -11.47 -0.52 -33.53
C GLY A 534 -11.97 0.85 -34.00
N LEU A 535 -13.29 1.03 -34.06
CA LEU A 535 -13.93 2.33 -34.31
C LEU A 535 -13.97 3.23 -33.07
N ARG A 536 -14.15 2.63 -31.87
CA ARG A 536 -14.12 3.39 -30.60
C ARG A 536 -12.73 3.83 -30.19
N GLU A 537 -11.70 3.02 -30.43
CA GLU A 537 -10.32 3.39 -30.09
C GLU A 537 -9.78 4.50 -30.99
N GLN A 538 -10.20 4.57 -32.25
CA GLN A 538 -9.99 5.75 -33.10
C GLN A 538 -10.78 6.97 -32.57
N ALA A 539 -12.01 6.78 -32.14
CA ALA A 539 -12.81 7.83 -31.52
C ALA A 539 -12.25 8.28 -30.15
N LEU A 540 -11.77 7.33 -29.31
CA LEU A 540 -11.12 7.63 -28.02
C LEU A 540 -9.73 8.25 -28.19
N ARG A 541 -8.98 7.89 -29.23
CA ARG A 541 -7.72 8.58 -29.57
C ARG A 541 -7.98 9.99 -30.03
N LEU A 542 -9.03 10.21 -30.81
CA LEU A 542 -9.51 11.56 -31.19
C LEU A 542 -10.02 12.32 -29.96
N HIS A 543 -10.78 11.71 -29.06
CA HIS A 543 -11.18 12.32 -27.78
C HIS A 543 -9.96 12.64 -26.90
N GLY A 544 -9.01 11.75 -26.74
CA GLY A 544 -7.79 12.00 -25.95
C GLY A 544 -6.86 13.06 -26.56
N VAL A 545 -6.94 13.30 -27.86
CA VAL A 545 -6.30 14.46 -28.52
C VAL A 545 -7.11 15.72 -28.27
N MET A 546 -8.44 15.65 -28.39
CA MET A 546 -9.34 16.75 -28.09
C MET A 546 -9.26 17.18 -26.62
N ASP A 547 -9.21 16.24 -25.68
CA ASP A 547 -9.02 16.52 -24.24
C ASP A 547 -7.67 17.20 -23.96
N ARG A 548 -6.60 16.77 -24.63
CA ARG A 548 -5.29 17.44 -24.51
C ARG A 548 -5.32 18.86 -25.09
N VAL A 549 -5.96 19.04 -26.23
CA VAL A 549 -6.14 20.37 -26.84
C VAL A 549 -7.01 21.26 -25.95
N THR A 550 -8.08 20.71 -25.38
CA THR A 550 -8.97 21.40 -24.43
C THR A 550 -8.22 21.79 -23.16
N HIS A 551 -7.42 20.87 -22.63
CA HIS A 551 -6.58 21.14 -21.43
C HIS A 551 -5.53 22.23 -21.70
N ILE A 552 -4.88 22.20 -22.86
CA ILE A 552 -3.93 23.24 -23.29
C ILE A 552 -4.65 24.60 -23.40
N ARG A 553 -5.84 24.64 -24.01
CA ARG A 553 -6.65 25.87 -24.11
C ARG A 553 -7.02 26.43 -22.74
N VAL A 554 -7.42 25.60 -21.77
CA VAL A 554 -7.72 26.02 -20.39
C VAL A 554 -6.48 26.57 -19.68
N VAL A 555 -5.33 25.94 -19.89
CA VAL A 555 -4.05 26.40 -19.31
C VAL A 555 -3.68 27.76 -19.93
N ILE A 556 -3.70 27.90 -21.24
CA ILE A 556 -3.40 29.16 -21.94
C ILE A 556 -4.37 30.27 -21.50
N ALA A 557 -5.67 29.98 -21.44
CA ALA A 557 -6.67 30.94 -20.97
C ALA A 557 -6.41 31.37 -19.52
N SER A 558 -5.99 30.46 -18.66
CA SER A 558 -5.66 30.76 -17.25
C SER A 558 -4.43 31.65 -17.12
N TRP A 559 -3.40 31.41 -17.95
CA TRP A 559 -2.20 32.25 -17.99
C TRP A 559 -2.50 33.65 -18.56
N ALA A 560 -3.31 33.72 -19.62
CA ALA A 560 -3.74 34.98 -20.22
C ALA A 560 -4.57 35.84 -19.23
N ILE A 561 -5.45 35.21 -18.43
CA ILE A 561 -6.19 35.90 -17.37
C ILE A 561 -5.25 36.46 -16.31
N ARG A 562 -4.25 35.67 -15.89
CA ARG A 562 -3.26 36.12 -14.89
C ARG A 562 -2.38 37.24 -15.44
N GLY A 563 -1.91 37.10 -16.67
CA GLY A 563 -1.16 38.15 -17.36
C GLY A 563 -1.96 39.44 -17.48
N GLY A 564 -3.26 39.33 -17.81
CA GLY A 564 -4.17 40.49 -17.85
C GLY A 564 -4.31 41.18 -16.48
N TRP A 565 -4.41 40.44 -15.41
CA TRP A 565 -4.43 41.02 -14.03
C TRP A 565 -3.11 41.68 -13.66
N ILE A 566 -1.97 41.06 -13.99
CA ILE A 566 -0.64 41.66 -13.77
C ILE A 566 -0.51 42.95 -14.56
N MET A 567 -0.99 42.97 -15.82
CA MET A 567 -1.00 44.16 -16.66
C MET A 567 -1.90 45.25 -16.10
N LEU A 568 -3.09 44.94 -15.56
CA LEU A 568 -3.94 45.92 -14.87
C LEU A 568 -3.31 46.49 -13.64
N ILE A 569 -2.63 45.68 -12.84
CA ILE A 569 -1.91 46.14 -11.65
C ILE A 569 -0.73 47.05 -12.06
N ALA A 570 0.03 46.66 -13.09
CA ALA A 570 1.11 47.44 -13.63
C ALA A 570 0.63 48.81 -14.19
N LEU A 571 -0.50 48.77 -14.93
CA LEU A 571 -1.13 49.99 -15.45
C LEU A 571 -1.61 50.91 -14.30
N ALA A 572 -2.27 50.39 -13.29
CA ALA A 572 -2.71 51.14 -12.12
C ALA A 572 -1.52 51.75 -11.35
N PHE A 573 -0.45 50.99 -11.21
CA PHE A 573 0.78 51.43 -10.56
C PHE A 573 1.47 52.51 -11.39
N SER A 574 1.52 52.36 -12.71
CA SER A 574 2.09 53.32 -13.64
C SER A 574 1.30 54.65 -13.66
N ALA A 575 -0.04 54.57 -13.69
CA ALA A 575 -0.91 55.76 -13.59
C ALA A 575 -0.76 56.48 -12.23
N TYR A 576 -0.55 55.73 -11.15
CA TYR A 576 -0.29 56.28 -9.82
C TYR A 576 1.08 57.01 -9.75
N ILE A 577 2.09 56.48 -10.44
CA ILE A 577 3.41 57.14 -10.56
C ILE A 577 3.28 58.44 -11.41
N ASP A 578 2.52 58.40 -12.48
CA ASP A 578 2.31 59.51 -13.38
C ASP A 578 1.59 60.69 -12.66
N GLU A 579 0.50 60.39 -11.92
CA GLU A 579 -0.18 61.37 -11.05
C GLU A 579 0.75 61.94 -9.96
N GLY A 580 1.66 61.10 -9.42
CA GLY A 580 2.65 61.53 -8.44
C GLY A 580 3.72 62.48 -9.02
N ARG A 581 4.09 62.30 -10.31
CA ARG A 581 5.00 63.17 -11.04
C ARG A 581 4.43 64.58 -11.16
N ASP A 582 3.15 64.69 -11.57
CA ASP A 582 2.46 65.95 -11.66
C ASP A 582 2.36 66.69 -10.32
N ARG A 583 2.14 65.99 -9.22
CA ARG A 583 2.09 66.58 -7.86
C ARG A 583 3.44 67.04 -7.36
N ILE A 584 4.54 66.34 -7.67
CA ILE A 584 5.91 66.71 -7.32
C ILE A 584 6.30 68.01 -8.07
N GLU A 585 5.91 68.17 -9.35
CA GLU A 585 6.15 69.39 -10.14
C GLU A 585 5.42 70.62 -9.58
N VAL A 586 4.24 70.40 -8.95
CA VAL A 586 3.46 71.46 -8.29
C VAL A 586 3.86 71.70 -6.83
N GLY A 587 4.78 70.90 -6.27
CA GLY A 587 5.29 71.07 -4.88
C GLY A 587 4.34 70.52 -3.81
N GLU A 588 3.39 69.67 -4.15
CA GLU A 588 2.47 69.03 -3.20
C GLU A 588 3.12 67.79 -2.54
N PRO A 589 2.89 67.53 -1.22
CA PRO A 589 3.45 66.38 -0.55
C PRO A 589 2.80 65.06 -1.03
N TRP A 590 3.63 64.11 -1.47
CA TRP A 590 3.22 62.76 -1.85
C TRP A 590 3.70 61.73 -0.82
N PRO A 591 2.86 61.34 0.17
CA PRO A 591 3.31 60.62 1.38
C PRO A 591 3.83 59.20 1.10
N LEU A 592 3.35 58.52 0.06
CA LEU A 592 3.77 57.15 -0.25
C LEU A 592 5.06 57.06 -1.09
N ALA A 593 5.49 58.15 -1.73
CA ALA A 593 6.68 58.17 -2.57
C ALA A 593 7.97 57.94 -1.78
N LYS A 594 8.06 58.51 -0.59
CA LYS A 594 9.21 58.35 0.33
C LYS A 594 9.34 56.93 0.88
N PHE A 595 8.22 56.23 1.08
CA PHE A 595 8.22 54.88 1.67
C PHE A 595 8.64 53.79 0.68
N LEU A 596 8.38 53.98 -0.63
CA LEU A 596 8.58 52.96 -1.68
C LEU A 596 9.76 53.29 -2.62
N HIS A 597 10.58 54.30 -2.35
CA HIS A 597 11.68 54.73 -3.24
C HIS A 597 11.24 54.92 -4.71
N ILE A 598 10.03 55.43 -4.93
CA ILE A 598 9.38 55.51 -6.25
C ILE A 598 10.01 56.61 -7.12
N GLU A 599 10.73 57.57 -6.53
CA GLU A 599 11.42 58.64 -7.26
C GLU A 599 12.42 58.14 -8.29
N GLU A 600 13.09 56.99 -8.02
CA GLU A 600 13.99 56.36 -8.98
C GLU A 600 13.25 55.63 -10.10
N LEU A 601 12.02 55.13 -9.84
CA LEU A 601 11.19 54.42 -10.80
C LEU A 601 10.40 55.37 -11.71
N ALA A 602 10.17 56.61 -11.28
CA ALA A 602 9.43 57.59 -12.06
C ALA A 602 10.06 57.91 -13.43
N GLY A 603 11.39 57.80 -13.54
CA GLY A 603 12.09 57.94 -14.82
C GLY A 603 11.99 56.72 -15.77
N ALA A 604 11.58 55.59 -15.28
CA ALA A 604 11.46 54.33 -16.07
C ALA A 604 10.04 54.11 -16.62
N VAL A 605 9.04 54.88 -16.16
CA VAL A 605 7.64 54.74 -16.63
C VAL A 605 7.47 55.62 -17.84
N PRO A 606 6.97 55.06 -19.00
CA PRO A 606 6.76 55.81 -20.19
C PRO A 606 5.64 56.84 -19.99
N ASP A 607 5.89 58.07 -20.47
CA ASP A 607 4.92 59.14 -20.51
C ASP A 607 3.87 58.86 -21.62
N LEU A 608 2.70 58.38 -21.21
CA LEU A 608 1.64 57.98 -22.13
C LEU A 608 0.48 58.97 -22.10
N HIS A 609 0.07 59.45 -23.27
CA HIS A 609 -1.10 60.26 -23.39
C HIS A 609 -2.36 59.59 -22.81
N PRO A 610 -3.30 60.31 -22.15
CA PRO A 610 -4.51 59.72 -21.53
C PRO A 610 -5.28 58.77 -22.41
N GLY A 611 -5.31 58.99 -23.72
CA GLY A 611 -5.93 58.11 -24.70
C GLY A 611 -5.20 56.74 -24.87
N GLN A 612 -3.88 56.72 -24.69
CA GLN A 612 -3.07 55.49 -24.73
C GLN A 612 -3.29 54.64 -23.44
N TRP A 613 -3.37 55.32 -22.28
CA TRP A 613 -3.75 54.68 -21.02
C TRP A 613 -5.12 54.02 -21.09
N ALA A 614 -6.13 54.77 -21.63
CA ALA A 614 -7.48 54.23 -21.84
C ALA A 614 -7.48 53.01 -22.77
N ALA A 615 -6.74 53.06 -23.89
CA ALA A 615 -6.64 51.95 -24.84
C ALA A 615 -6.01 50.68 -24.20
N LEU A 616 -4.94 50.83 -23.43
CA LEU A 616 -4.29 49.73 -22.71
C LEU A 616 -5.21 49.12 -21.65
N LEU A 617 -5.96 49.96 -20.92
CA LEU A 617 -6.93 49.51 -19.93
C LEU A 617 -8.05 48.70 -20.56
N ILE A 618 -8.63 49.21 -21.69
CA ILE A 618 -9.68 48.54 -22.46
C ILE A 618 -9.16 47.20 -22.99
N LEU A 619 -7.94 47.17 -23.54
CA LEU A 619 -7.30 45.95 -24.02
C LEU A 619 -7.13 44.90 -22.91
N ALA A 620 -6.64 45.31 -21.73
CA ALA A 620 -6.47 44.43 -20.60
C ALA A 620 -7.80 43.83 -20.12
N ILE A 621 -8.83 44.68 -19.98
CA ILE A 621 -10.18 44.23 -19.60
C ILE A 621 -10.77 43.31 -20.67
N PHE A 622 -10.59 43.63 -21.95
CA PHE A 622 -11.04 42.80 -23.07
C PHE A 622 -10.39 41.41 -23.02
N LEU A 623 -9.08 41.34 -22.86
CA LEU A 623 -8.34 40.07 -22.76
C LEU A 623 -8.81 39.22 -21.56
N ILE A 624 -8.99 39.84 -20.40
CA ILE A 624 -9.49 39.13 -19.21
C ILE A 624 -10.91 38.59 -19.46
N ARG A 625 -11.81 39.41 -20.04
CA ARG A 625 -13.18 38.99 -20.32
C ARG A 625 -13.25 37.91 -21.41
N PHE A 626 -12.48 38.06 -22.48
CA PHE A 626 -12.42 37.09 -23.58
C PHE A 626 -11.94 35.74 -23.10
N PHE A 627 -10.81 35.69 -22.37
CA PHE A 627 -10.28 34.43 -21.87
C PHE A 627 -11.11 33.82 -20.73
N ARG A 628 -11.83 34.65 -19.94
CA ARG A 628 -12.82 34.15 -18.97
C ARG A 628 -14.03 33.53 -19.68
N ALA A 629 -14.54 34.14 -20.74
CA ALA A 629 -15.64 33.58 -21.53
C ALA A 629 -15.22 32.26 -22.19
N THR A 630 -14.03 32.22 -22.79
CA THR A 630 -13.47 31.02 -23.41
C THR A 630 -13.32 29.89 -22.37
N ARG A 631 -12.80 30.20 -21.16
CA ARG A 631 -12.69 29.22 -20.10
C ARG A 631 -14.04 28.69 -19.61
N ARG A 632 -15.08 29.56 -19.53
CA ARG A 632 -16.44 29.15 -19.15
C ARG A 632 -17.10 28.30 -20.22
N SER A 633 -16.91 28.63 -21.50
CA SER A 633 -17.42 27.84 -22.63
C SER A 633 -16.82 26.45 -22.70
N ILE A 634 -15.56 26.29 -22.25
CA ILE A 634 -14.88 24.98 -22.19
C ILE A 634 -15.33 24.18 -20.96
N ALA A 635 -15.54 24.84 -19.80
CA ALA A 635 -15.99 24.20 -18.56
C ALA A 635 -17.50 23.91 -18.49
N GLY A 636 -18.29 24.48 -19.38
CA GLY A 636 -19.75 24.25 -19.49
C GLY A 636 -20.15 23.15 -20.49
N ASN A 637 -19.17 22.48 -21.10
CA ASN A 637 -19.38 21.33 -21.98
C ASN A 637 -19.01 19.98 -21.33
N ASP A 638 -18.70 19.99 -20.01
CA ASP A 638 -18.62 18.84 -19.13
C ASP A 638 -19.90 18.83 -18.24
#